data_df28a21dd029f93a95e7387ee91cef81
#
_entry.id   df28a21dd029f93a95e7387ee91cef81
#
_cell.length_a   1.000
_cell.length_b   1.000
_cell.length_c   1.000
_cell.angle_alpha   90.00
_cell.angle_beta   90.00
_cell.angle_gamma   90.00
#
_symmetry.space_group_name_H-M   'P 1'
#
loop_
_entity.id
_entity.type
_entity.pdbx_description
1 polymer ?
#
loop_
_entity_poly.entity_id
_entity_poly.type
_entity_poly.pdbx_seq_one_letter_code
_entity_poly.pdbx_strand_id
1 'polypeptide(L)'
;MAAFDRVLSGIPEMDTALDNIRLGDNVVWRVSELSEFRLFMEPYLRQAITDGRNIIYFRFASHEPLVENCPEVKTIEVPLSHRFETFTVDIHNEIEKAGRDAFYIFDCLSELQAMWATDLMMGNFFRVTCPFLFILDTVAFFPIIRGKHSVHAINKILDTTQLFLDVYSDKKNVYVRPEKVWNRNSDTMFLPHTYEPESGRFRPILDGVKSSRFYQVLGNAQRSADEQFMDSWDRSFKKAKVLYENGVDITEQCSNMCNIMMTRDEKMRQMVKKHFRPEDYFSVRDHMIGTGMIGGKACGMLLARAIIRNTEPDINEVLEPHDSFYVGSDVYYTYIVDNNFWDMRIKQRTEEGYFSLADEFAKQLMNGKFSDEMREQLTRIIEYYGQDPYIVRSSSILEDGFGNAFAGKYESVFCANRGTPEERLEEFEKAIKTVYASTMSLSALDYRKRRGLDKRDEQMSLLIQRVSGSYYGAYYMPCAAGVGYSYSPYSFLKSSDQSAGMLRLVMGLGTSAVDRTEGSYPRLVSLDMPEKTVYSTYADRHRFSQGKVEVINTSIHDLERLPLRTIEPEIPEYLQNILLEHDFDAESRLREMGRRVSSTFISCKGLVSNKTLMSQMQRMLRCIQDEYEYPVDTEFTINVSDSGEYSIDLLQCRPLQVIKDKSGVAVPDNISQEHILLESKGASMGLSKASKLDIIVYVDPVVYYNMPYSEKNTVAKMIGRINWTYRSSGKHMMLMVPGRVGTSSPELGVPTTFADISEFDVVCEMEEARAGYNPELSYGSHIFQDLVEAEILYTAVFNNSKTLHFAPEKLKGLRNMLEDIDENSGLDDVIHVYDVSRCKCELFNDIRNEHLLITI
;
A
#
# COMPACT_ATOMS: atom_id res chain seq x y z
N MET A 1 -20.31 -37.11 19.23
CA MET A 1 -19.61 -36.52 18.11
C MET A 1 -20.09 -37.26 16.87
N ALA A 2 -20.83 -36.59 15.96
CA ALA A 2 -21.23 -37.17 14.67
C ALA A 2 -20.05 -37.21 13.65
N ALA A 3 -18.96 -36.52 13.98
CA ALA A 3 -17.70 -36.60 13.23
C ALA A 3 -17.26 -38.07 13.18
N PHE A 4 -17.13 -38.58 11.94
CA PHE A 4 -16.80 -39.95 11.59
C PHE A 4 -18.01 -40.88 11.31
N ASP A 5 -19.24 -40.43 11.31
CA ASP A 5 -20.36 -41.23 10.83
C ASP A 5 -20.16 -41.51 9.35
N ARG A 6 -20.40 -42.74 8.96
CA ARG A 6 -20.18 -43.22 7.57
C ARG A 6 -21.23 -42.65 6.64
N VAL A 7 -20.80 -42.18 5.51
CA VAL A 7 -21.60 -41.61 4.44
C VAL A 7 -21.38 -42.44 3.16
N LEU A 8 -22.43 -42.68 2.43
CA LEU A 8 -22.32 -43.39 1.17
C LEU A 8 -21.89 -42.46 0.03
N SER A 9 -20.94 -42.87 -0.78
CA SER A 9 -20.48 -42.15 -1.98
C SER A 9 -21.40 -42.36 -3.21
N GLY A 10 -22.35 -43.28 -3.13
CA GLY A 10 -23.11 -43.74 -4.27
C GLY A 10 -22.41 -44.79 -5.13
N ILE A 11 -21.19 -45.19 -4.74
CA ILE A 11 -20.39 -46.26 -5.37
C ILE A 11 -20.02 -47.30 -4.29
N PRO A 12 -20.81 -48.33 -4.04
CA PRO A 12 -20.64 -49.23 -2.88
C PRO A 12 -19.29 -49.93 -2.81
N GLU A 13 -18.69 -50.28 -3.96
CA GLU A 13 -17.35 -50.89 -3.96
C GLU A 13 -16.25 -49.86 -3.59
N MET A 14 -16.42 -48.57 -3.90
CA MET A 14 -15.53 -47.52 -3.47
C MET A 14 -15.68 -47.29 -1.96
N ASP A 15 -16.90 -47.30 -1.44
CA ASP A 15 -17.15 -47.18 0.00
C ASP A 15 -16.45 -48.30 0.77
N THR A 16 -16.46 -49.51 0.24
CA THR A 16 -15.74 -50.65 0.80
C THR A 16 -14.23 -50.46 0.73
N ALA A 17 -13.72 -50.05 -0.45
CA ALA A 17 -12.28 -49.85 -0.66
C ALA A 17 -11.69 -48.73 0.21
N LEU A 18 -12.41 -47.65 0.41
CA LEU A 18 -11.96 -46.47 1.19
C LEU A 18 -12.44 -46.47 2.64
N ASP A 19 -13.14 -47.51 3.12
CA ASP A 19 -13.83 -47.55 4.40
C ASP A 19 -14.77 -46.36 4.61
N ASN A 20 -15.60 -46.07 3.59
CA ASN A 20 -16.60 -45.03 3.43
C ASN A 20 -16.03 -43.59 3.46
N ILE A 21 -16.79 -42.67 2.87
CA ILE A 21 -16.73 -41.25 3.17
C ILE A 21 -17.31 -41.06 4.59
N ARG A 22 -16.86 -40.03 5.31
CA ARG A 22 -17.32 -39.73 6.67
C ARG A 22 -17.72 -38.28 6.83
N LEU A 23 -18.60 -37.98 7.76
CA LEU A 23 -18.87 -36.61 8.13
C LEU A 23 -17.58 -35.92 8.62
N GLY A 24 -17.33 -34.75 8.10
CA GLY A 24 -16.09 -34.00 8.28
C GLY A 24 -15.11 -34.15 7.09
N ASP A 25 -15.38 -35.00 6.10
CA ASP A 25 -14.45 -35.20 5.00
C ASP A 25 -14.43 -34.07 3.98
N ASN A 26 -13.24 -33.59 3.72
CA ASN A 26 -12.89 -32.78 2.56
C ASN A 26 -12.23 -33.70 1.54
N VAL A 27 -12.90 -33.95 0.42
CA VAL A 27 -12.50 -34.90 -0.61
C VAL A 27 -12.00 -34.14 -1.83
N VAL A 28 -10.72 -34.24 -2.12
CA VAL A 28 -10.11 -33.63 -3.31
C VAL A 28 -9.99 -34.67 -4.42
N TRP A 29 -10.48 -34.31 -5.59
CA TRP A 29 -10.38 -35.04 -6.82
C TRP A 29 -9.40 -34.35 -7.78
N ARG A 30 -8.22 -34.90 -7.93
CA ARG A 30 -7.23 -34.40 -8.90
C ARG A 30 -7.44 -35.11 -10.22
N VAL A 31 -7.96 -34.39 -11.21
CA VAL A 31 -8.39 -34.90 -12.51
C VAL A 31 -7.62 -34.23 -13.65
N SER A 32 -7.64 -34.87 -14.84
CA SER A 32 -7.09 -34.25 -16.06
C SER A 32 -8.10 -33.30 -16.70
N GLU A 33 -9.38 -33.66 -16.64
CA GLU A 33 -10.50 -32.83 -17.10
C GLU A 33 -11.76 -33.08 -16.24
N LEU A 34 -12.70 -32.13 -16.26
CA LEU A 34 -13.86 -32.17 -15.37
C LEU A 34 -14.86 -33.27 -15.68
N SER A 35 -14.83 -33.83 -16.89
CA SER A 35 -15.59 -35.02 -17.24
C SER A 35 -15.22 -36.21 -16.34
N GLU A 36 -13.95 -36.36 -15.97
CA GLU A 36 -13.51 -37.40 -15.03
C GLU A 36 -14.09 -37.19 -13.62
N PHE A 37 -14.18 -35.95 -13.16
CA PHE A 37 -14.79 -35.63 -11.87
C PHE A 37 -16.28 -35.93 -11.81
N ARG A 38 -17.01 -35.64 -12.89
CA ARG A 38 -18.45 -35.94 -12.98
C ARG A 38 -18.76 -37.40 -12.73
N LEU A 39 -17.89 -38.31 -13.12
CA LEU A 39 -18.08 -39.78 -12.91
C LEU A 39 -18.24 -40.15 -11.43
N PHE A 40 -17.66 -39.35 -10.50
CA PHE A 40 -17.74 -39.60 -9.07
C PHE A 40 -18.70 -38.64 -8.37
N MET A 41 -18.81 -37.43 -8.87
CA MET A 41 -19.71 -36.40 -8.31
C MET A 41 -21.19 -36.76 -8.52
N GLU A 42 -21.58 -37.27 -9.71
CA GLU A 42 -22.98 -37.62 -9.98
C GLU A 42 -23.52 -38.78 -9.13
N PRO A 43 -22.82 -39.90 -8.90
CA PRO A 43 -23.25 -40.91 -7.93
C PRO A 43 -23.38 -40.37 -6.53
N TYR A 44 -22.38 -39.54 -6.05
CA TYR A 44 -22.42 -38.91 -4.78
C TYR A 44 -23.64 -37.99 -4.63
N LEU A 45 -23.91 -37.15 -5.63
CA LEU A 45 -25.07 -36.28 -5.64
C LEU A 45 -26.40 -37.04 -5.53
N ARG A 46 -26.54 -38.08 -6.34
CA ARG A 46 -27.74 -38.95 -6.32
C ARG A 46 -27.93 -39.62 -4.97
N GLN A 47 -26.86 -40.07 -4.33
CA GLN A 47 -26.92 -40.70 -3.03
C GLN A 47 -27.29 -39.66 -1.96
N ALA A 48 -26.69 -38.50 -1.98
CA ALA A 48 -26.97 -37.42 -1.03
C ALA A 48 -28.41 -36.91 -1.10
N ILE A 49 -29.00 -36.86 -2.31
CA ILE A 49 -30.44 -36.57 -2.52
C ILE A 49 -31.30 -37.67 -1.90
N THR A 50 -30.96 -38.95 -2.15
CA THR A 50 -31.69 -40.11 -1.61
C THR A 50 -31.66 -40.10 -0.07
N ASP A 51 -30.53 -39.68 0.51
CA ASP A 51 -30.32 -39.59 1.97
C ASP A 51 -30.92 -38.29 2.57
N GLY A 52 -31.57 -37.45 1.76
CA GLY A 52 -32.21 -36.21 2.20
C GLY A 52 -31.24 -35.17 2.76
N ARG A 53 -30.00 -35.10 2.26
CA ARG A 53 -28.97 -34.17 2.74
C ARG A 53 -29.23 -32.76 2.26
N ASN A 54 -28.77 -31.78 3.02
CA ASN A 54 -28.71 -30.37 2.60
C ASN A 54 -27.52 -30.18 1.64
N ILE A 55 -27.80 -30.07 0.34
CA ILE A 55 -26.76 -30.05 -0.69
C ILE A 55 -26.59 -28.64 -1.25
N ILE A 56 -25.35 -28.14 -1.26
CA ILE A 56 -24.99 -26.82 -1.73
C ILE A 56 -23.92 -26.94 -2.81
N TYR A 57 -24.16 -26.31 -3.96
CA TYR A 57 -23.20 -26.19 -5.05
C TYR A 57 -22.68 -24.75 -5.13
N PHE A 58 -21.38 -24.56 -4.94
CA PHE A 58 -20.72 -23.28 -5.13
C PHE A 58 -20.30 -23.11 -6.59
N ARG A 59 -20.97 -22.20 -7.28
CA ARG A 59 -20.74 -21.88 -8.69
C ARG A 59 -19.91 -20.60 -8.80
N PHE A 60 -18.70 -20.70 -9.41
CA PHE A 60 -17.78 -19.55 -9.58
C PHE A 60 -16.86 -19.67 -10.80
N ALA A 61 -16.75 -20.82 -11.43
CA ALA A 61 -15.84 -21.02 -12.55
C ALA A 61 -16.51 -20.73 -13.91
N SER A 62 -15.69 -20.53 -14.96
CA SER A 62 -16.18 -20.23 -16.31
C SER A 62 -16.66 -21.47 -17.10
N HIS A 63 -16.23 -22.67 -16.67
CA HIS A 63 -16.68 -23.92 -17.32
C HIS A 63 -18.19 -24.12 -17.19
N GLU A 64 -18.76 -25.04 -17.95
CA GLU A 64 -20.17 -25.45 -17.85
C GLU A 64 -20.51 -25.92 -16.42
N PRO A 65 -21.69 -25.59 -15.87
CA PRO A 65 -22.08 -26.00 -14.53
C PRO A 65 -21.90 -27.50 -14.31
N LEU A 66 -21.35 -27.87 -13.15
CA LEU A 66 -21.21 -29.29 -12.78
C LEU A 66 -22.54 -29.91 -12.39
N VAL A 67 -23.43 -29.12 -11.80
CA VAL A 67 -24.79 -29.51 -11.43
C VAL A 67 -25.77 -28.64 -12.21
N GLU A 68 -26.62 -29.23 -12.98
CA GLU A 68 -27.63 -28.58 -13.84
C GLU A 68 -29.03 -28.90 -13.34
N ASN A 69 -29.89 -27.88 -13.23
CA ASN A 69 -31.35 -27.99 -13.04
C ASN A 69 -31.81 -29.05 -12.00
N CYS A 70 -31.14 -29.07 -10.83
CA CYS A 70 -31.47 -29.97 -9.74
C CYS A 70 -32.17 -29.18 -8.61
N PRO A 71 -33.48 -29.29 -8.43
CA PRO A 71 -34.22 -28.53 -7.40
C PRO A 71 -33.82 -28.88 -5.99
N GLU A 72 -33.25 -30.04 -5.76
CA GLU A 72 -32.77 -30.52 -4.47
C GLU A 72 -31.41 -29.91 -4.07
N VAL A 73 -30.75 -29.21 -4.99
CA VAL A 73 -29.45 -28.60 -4.78
C VAL A 73 -29.57 -27.09 -4.74
N LYS A 74 -29.14 -26.47 -3.64
CA LYS A 74 -29.03 -25.02 -3.54
C LYS A 74 -27.77 -24.56 -4.26
N THR A 75 -27.89 -23.93 -5.42
CA THR A 75 -26.77 -23.32 -6.14
C THR A 75 -26.51 -21.91 -5.59
N ILE A 76 -25.27 -21.63 -5.21
CA ILE A 76 -24.80 -20.33 -4.75
C ILE A 76 -23.76 -19.82 -5.75
N GLU A 77 -24.09 -18.72 -6.41
CA GLU A 77 -23.16 -18.06 -7.33
C GLU A 77 -22.24 -17.13 -6.56
N VAL A 78 -20.93 -17.33 -6.69
CA VAL A 78 -19.90 -16.46 -6.13
C VAL A 78 -19.22 -15.71 -7.27
N PRO A 79 -19.26 -14.37 -7.29
CA PRO A 79 -18.72 -13.61 -8.41
C PRO A 79 -17.22 -13.84 -8.61
N LEU A 80 -16.80 -14.10 -9.84
CA LEU A 80 -15.39 -14.24 -10.21
C LEU A 80 -14.57 -12.97 -9.97
N SER A 81 -15.20 -11.79 -9.83
CA SER A 81 -14.52 -10.53 -9.52
C SER A 81 -13.99 -10.46 -8.08
N HIS A 82 -14.45 -11.36 -7.20
CA HIS A 82 -14.02 -11.40 -5.81
C HIS A 82 -12.61 -11.99 -5.70
N ARG A 83 -11.73 -11.26 -4.98
CA ARG A 83 -10.37 -11.70 -4.71
C ARG A 83 -10.35 -12.73 -3.59
N PHE A 84 -9.17 -13.23 -3.26
CA PHE A 84 -8.95 -14.31 -2.30
C PHE A 84 -9.69 -14.11 -0.98
N GLU A 85 -9.52 -12.95 -0.34
CA GLU A 85 -10.10 -12.68 0.98
C GLU A 85 -11.62 -12.58 0.91
N THR A 86 -12.15 -11.74 0.02
CA THR A 86 -13.61 -11.59 -0.16
C THR A 86 -14.25 -12.89 -0.60
N PHE A 87 -13.67 -13.61 -1.56
CA PHE A 87 -14.16 -14.91 -2.00
C PHE A 87 -14.24 -15.91 -0.84
N THR A 88 -13.18 -16.01 -0.05
CA THR A 88 -13.13 -16.95 1.08
C THR A 88 -14.16 -16.60 2.14
N VAL A 89 -14.34 -15.30 2.45
CA VAL A 89 -15.35 -14.82 3.39
C VAL A 89 -16.76 -15.13 2.92
N ASP A 90 -17.06 -14.92 1.63
CA ASP A 90 -18.39 -15.23 1.07
C ASP A 90 -18.70 -16.71 1.17
N ILE A 91 -17.74 -17.58 0.84
CA ILE A 91 -17.87 -19.03 1.02
C ILE A 91 -18.11 -19.38 2.49
N HIS A 92 -17.32 -18.85 3.40
CA HIS A 92 -17.46 -19.13 4.84
C HIS A 92 -18.82 -18.66 5.39
N ASN A 93 -19.30 -17.49 4.98
CA ASN A 93 -20.62 -16.99 5.39
C ASN A 93 -21.77 -17.93 4.94
N GLU A 94 -21.68 -18.48 3.74
CA GLU A 94 -22.70 -19.41 3.26
C GLU A 94 -22.60 -20.80 3.95
N ILE A 95 -21.38 -21.24 4.26
CA ILE A 95 -21.16 -22.46 5.05
C ILE A 95 -21.70 -22.29 6.47
N GLU A 96 -21.48 -21.15 7.10
CA GLU A 96 -21.99 -20.84 8.45
C GLU A 96 -23.53 -20.81 8.47
N LYS A 97 -24.16 -20.19 7.47
CA LYS A 97 -25.62 -20.17 7.32
C LYS A 97 -26.23 -21.57 7.10
N ALA A 98 -25.52 -22.43 6.39
CA ALA A 98 -25.98 -23.80 6.14
C ALA A 98 -25.87 -24.69 7.39
N GLY A 99 -24.88 -24.41 8.23
CA GLY A 99 -24.69 -25.11 9.50
C GLY A 99 -24.05 -26.50 9.33
N ARG A 100 -24.38 -27.39 10.28
CA ARG A 100 -23.80 -28.74 10.34
C ARG A 100 -24.43 -29.69 9.31
N ASP A 101 -23.70 -30.74 9.01
CA ASP A 101 -24.12 -31.90 8.18
C ASP A 101 -24.50 -31.52 6.73
N ALA A 102 -24.08 -30.34 6.24
CA ALA A 102 -24.28 -29.94 4.87
C ALA A 102 -23.26 -30.63 3.93
N PHE A 103 -23.71 -30.88 2.69
CA PHE A 103 -22.90 -31.50 1.66
C PHE A 103 -22.59 -30.47 0.58
N TYR A 104 -21.30 -30.33 0.23
CA TYR A 104 -20.84 -29.31 -0.69
C TYR A 104 -20.25 -29.93 -1.97
N ILE A 105 -20.57 -29.29 -3.09
CA ILE A 105 -19.88 -29.48 -4.36
C ILE A 105 -19.28 -28.12 -4.74
N PHE A 106 -17.99 -28.10 -5.00
CA PHE A 106 -17.31 -26.90 -5.46
C PHE A 106 -17.04 -26.97 -6.96
N ASP A 107 -17.11 -25.84 -7.64
CA ASP A 107 -16.56 -25.70 -8.98
C ASP A 107 -15.04 -25.93 -9.00
N CYS A 108 -14.45 -25.99 -10.17
CA CYS A 108 -13.03 -26.22 -10.33
C CYS A 108 -12.20 -25.07 -9.78
N LEU A 109 -11.63 -25.27 -8.60
CA LEU A 109 -10.79 -24.28 -7.94
C LEU A 109 -9.55 -23.89 -8.76
N SER A 110 -9.06 -24.78 -9.64
CA SER A 110 -7.90 -24.47 -10.51
C SER A 110 -8.16 -23.32 -11.48
N GLU A 111 -9.41 -22.94 -11.74
CA GLU A 111 -9.74 -21.77 -12.56
C GLU A 111 -9.54 -20.44 -11.82
N LEU A 112 -9.61 -20.45 -10.50
CA LEU A 112 -9.34 -19.26 -9.66
C LEU A 112 -7.88 -18.83 -9.71
N GLN A 113 -6.98 -19.71 -10.15
CA GLN A 113 -5.56 -19.38 -10.29
C GLN A 113 -5.31 -18.19 -11.22
N ALA A 114 -6.09 -18.06 -12.29
CA ALA A 114 -6.02 -16.92 -13.20
C ALA A 114 -6.42 -15.59 -12.51
N MET A 115 -7.33 -15.67 -11.54
CA MET A 115 -7.82 -14.52 -10.79
C MET A 115 -6.89 -14.13 -9.63
N TRP A 116 -6.35 -15.14 -8.93
CA TRP A 116 -5.50 -14.96 -7.76
C TRP A 116 -4.02 -14.80 -8.10
N ALA A 117 -3.68 -15.03 -9.38
CA ALA A 117 -2.34 -14.91 -9.95
C ALA A 117 -1.29 -15.86 -9.35
N THR A 118 -1.71 -16.83 -8.52
CA THR A 118 -0.82 -17.78 -7.85
C THR A 118 -1.58 -19.01 -7.37
N ASP A 119 -0.92 -20.13 -7.29
CA ASP A 119 -1.48 -21.34 -6.69
C ASP A 119 -1.24 -21.42 -5.16
N LEU A 120 -0.42 -20.56 -4.61
CA LEU A 120 -0.26 -20.43 -3.15
C LEU A 120 -1.57 -20.03 -2.49
N MET A 121 -2.35 -19.14 -3.11
CA MET A 121 -3.70 -18.79 -2.63
C MET A 121 -4.63 -19.99 -2.64
N MET A 122 -4.46 -20.94 -3.56
CA MET A 122 -5.20 -22.19 -3.56
C MET A 122 -4.89 -23.00 -2.29
N GLY A 123 -3.61 -23.20 -1.99
CA GLY A 123 -3.19 -23.87 -0.76
C GLY A 123 -3.71 -23.16 0.50
N ASN A 124 -3.67 -21.83 0.50
CA ASN A 124 -4.19 -21.01 1.60
C ASN A 124 -5.70 -21.14 1.77
N PHE A 125 -6.47 -21.19 0.66
CA PHE A 125 -7.92 -21.43 0.69
C PHE A 125 -8.25 -22.75 1.39
N PHE A 126 -7.59 -23.84 0.99
CA PHE A 126 -7.77 -25.14 1.66
C PHE A 126 -7.43 -25.08 3.14
N ARG A 127 -6.35 -24.39 3.48
CA ARG A 127 -5.88 -24.29 4.87
C ARG A 127 -6.84 -23.55 5.80
N VAL A 128 -7.60 -22.58 5.30
CA VAL A 128 -8.59 -21.87 6.10
C VAL A 128 -9.99 -22.46 6.00
N THR A 129 -10.34 -23.11 4.89
CA THR A 129 -11.71 -23.60 4.63
C THR A 129 -11.92 -25.04 5.10
N CYS A 130 -10.95 -25.94 4.86
CA CYS A 130 -11.12 -27.35 5.23
C CYS A 130 -11.25 -27.58 6.75
N PRO A 131 -10.46 -26.93 7.64
CA PRO A 131 -10.70 -27.06 9.07
C PRO A 131 -12.06 -26.55 9.51
N PHE A 132 -12.55 -25.48 8.88
CA PHE A 132 -13.88 -24.92 9.16
C PHE A 132 -14.99 -25.90 8.76
N LEU A 133 -14.91 -26.47 7.57
CA LEU A 133 -15.84 -27.54 7.11
C LEU A 133 -15.77 -28.78 8.02
N PHE A 134 -14.59 -29.18 8.44
CA PHE A 134 -14.40 -30.33 9.33
C PHE A 134 -15.10 -30.17 10.69
N ILE A 135 -15.00 -28.99 11.30
CA ILE A 135 -15.65 -28.69 12.60
C ILE A 135 -17.17 -28.74 12.50
N LEU A 136 -17.73 -28.47 11.31
CA LEU A 136 -19.15 -28.47 11.05
C LEU A 136 -19.68 -29.87 10.63
N ASP A 137 -18.87 -30.92 10.68
CA ASP A 137 -19.23 -32.29 10.31
C ASP A 137 -19.81 -32.37 8.86
N THR A 138 -19.28 -31.59 7.92
CA THR A 138 -19.75 -31.51 6.54
C THR A 138 -19.03 -32.49 5.63
N VAL A 139 -19.51 -32.69 4.39
CA VAL A 139 -18.78 -33.39 3.34
C VAL A 139 -18.62 -32.47 2.15
N ALA A 140 -17.40 -32.27 1.67
CA ALA A 140 -17.12 -31.37 0.57
C ALA A 140 -16.28 -32.06 -0.53
N PHE A 141 -16.70 -31.89 -1.79
CA PHE A 141 -16.00 -32.37 -2.96
C PHE A 141 -15.36 -31.22 -3.73
N PHE A 142 -14.05 -31.33 -3.97
CA PHE A 142 -13.23 -30.31 -4.61
C PHE A 142 -12.52 -30.89 -5.83
N PRO A 143 -12.88 -30.51 -7.06
CA PRO A 143 -12.09 -30.84 -8.23
C PRO A 143 -10.92 -29.86 -8.42
N ILE A 144 -9.73 -30.42 -8.69
CA ILE A 144 -8.55 -29.68 -9.12
C ILE A 144 -7.95 -30.31 -10.38
N ILE A 145 -7.41 -29.49 -11.27
CA ILE A 145 -6.85 -29.96 -12.53
C ILE A 145 -5.39 -30.34 -12.37
N ARG A 146 -5.06 -31.56 -12.75
CA ARG A 146 -3.70 -32.08 -12.77
C ARG A 146 -2.78 -31.17 -13.58
N GLY A 147 -1.59 -30.91 -13.00
CA GLY A 147 -0.57 -30.14 -13.67
C GLY A 147 -0.83 -28.63 -13.73
N LYS A 148 -1.88 -28.10 -13.11
CA LYS A 148 -2.06 -26.67 -12.92
C LYS A 148 -1.27 -26.15 -11.73
N HIS A 149 -1.09 -26.97 -10.70
CA HIS A 149 -0.53 -26.58 -9.40
C HIS A 149 0.88 -27.10 -9.21
N SER A 150 1.67 -26.36 -8.43
CA SER A 150 2.98 -26.77 -7.95
C SER A 150 2.87 -27.83 -6.86
N VAL A 151 3.96 -28.56 -6.61
CA VAL A 151 4.06 -29.50 -5.49
C VAL A 151 3.80 -28.81 -4.16
N HIS A 152 4.27 -27.55 -3.99
CA HIS A 152 4.06 -26.77 -2.76
C HIS A 152 2.57 -26.54 -2.46
N ALA A 153 1.77 -26.14 -3.46
CA ALA A 153 0.35 -25.97 -3.27
C ALA A 153 -0.36 -27.31 -3.03
N ILE A 154 0.03 -28.36 -3.75
CA ILE A 154 -0.54 -29.71 -3.55
C ILE A 154 -0.24 -30.22 -2.14
N ASN A 155 0.97 -30.01 -1.61
CA ASN A 155 1.30 -30.42 -0.24
C ASN A 155 0.43 -29.70 0.79
N LYS A 156 0.20 -28.38 0.65
CA LYS A 156 -0.72 -27.64 1.54
C LYS A 156 -2.15 -28.19 1.47
N ILE A 157 -2.61 -28.62 0.29
CA ILE A 157 -3.93 -29.24 0.11
C ILE A 157 -3.96 -30.62 0.79
N LEU A 158 -2.94 -31.43 0.56
CA LEU A 158 -2.79 -32.74 1.20
C LEU A 158 -2.80 -32.63 2.72
N ASP A 159 -2.14 -31.62 3.30
CA ASP A 159 -2.08 -31.44 4.76
C ASP A 159 -3.46 -31.24 5.40
N THR A 160 -4.37 -30.58 4.70
CA THR A 160 -5.65 -30.11 5.26
C THR A 160 -6.85 -30.97 4.88
N THR A 161 -6.75 -31.84 3.87
CA THR A 161 -7.85 -32.68 3.38
C THR A 161 -7.82 -34.08 3.98
N GLN A 162 -8.96 -34.74 4.09
CA GLN A 162 -9.07 -36.10 4.62
C GLN A 162 -8.91 -37.16 3.53
N LEU A 163 -9.40 -36.85 2.33
CA LEU A 163 -9.24 -37.71 1.17
C LEU A 163 -8.63 -36.93 0.01
N PHE A 164 -7.60 -37.50 -0.62
CA PHE A 164 -7.03 -36.97 -1.84
C PHE A 164 -6.93 -38.11 -2.88
N LEU A 165 -7.71 -38.02 -3.94
CA LEU A 165 -7.93 -39.05 -4.91
C LEU A 165 -7.44 -38.58 -6.29
N ASP A 166 -6.47 -39.28 -6.84
CA ASP A 166 -5.98 -39.04 -8.19
C ASP A 166 -6.74 -39.90 -9.22
N VAL A 167 -7.33 -39.23 -10.19
CA VAL A 167 -8.03 -39.89 -11.28
C VAL A 167 -7.19 -39.82 -12.55
N TYR A 168 -7.04 -40.96 -13.19
CA TYR A 168 -6.38 -41.08 -14.48
C TYR A 168 -7.32 -41.81 -15.45
N SER A 169 -7.30 -41.44 -16.71
CA SER A 169 -8.06 -42.15 -17.73
C SER A 169 -7.23 -42.47 -18.97
N ASP A 170 -7.52 -43.56 -19.59
CA ASP A 170 -7.18 -43.85 -20.98
C ASP A 170 -8.48 -43.95 -21.80
N LYS A 171 -8.37 -44.21 -23.08
CA LYS A 171 -9.55 -44.31 -23.98
C LYS A 171 -10.62 -45.35 -23.55
N LYS A 172 -10.32 -46.22 -22.59
CA LYS A 172 -11.17 -47.38 -22.22
C LYS A 172 -11.40 -47.53 -20.73
N ASN A 173 -10.48 -47.04 -19.89
CA ASN A 173 -10.48 -47.29 -18.46
C ASN A 173 -10.32 -46.02 -17.66
N VAL A 174 -10.97 -45.96 -16.52
CA VAL A 174 -10.77 -44.92 -15.48
C VAL A 174 -10.07 -45.60 -14.32
N TYR A 175 -9.03 -44.93 -13.83
CA TYR A 175 -8.24 -45.39 -12.71
C TYR A 175 -8.30 -44.35 -11.59
N VAL A 176 -8.38 -44.84 -10.35
CA VAL A 176 -8.32 -43.98 -9.14
C VAL A 176 -7.17 -44.45 -8.28
N ARG A 177 -6.28 -43.54 -7.94
CA ARG A 177 -5.19 -43.78 -6.98
C ARG A 177 -5.39 -42.90 -5.79
N PRO A 178 -5.72 -43.44 -4.61
CA PRO A 178 -5.76 -42.67 -3.36
C PRO A 178 -4.35 -42.28 -2.92
N GLU A 179 -4.08 -40.99 -2.86
CA GLU A 179 -2.82 -40.43 -2.37
C GLU A 179 -2.87 -40.19 -0.85
N LYS A 180 -4.06 -39.82 -0.34
CA LYS A 180 -4.31 -39.66 1.09
C LYS A 180 -5.68 -40.23 1.45
N VAL A 181 -5.70 -41.04 2.49
CA VAL A 181 -6.91 -41.60 3.15
C VAL A 181 -6.66 -41.50 4.66
N TRP A 182 -7.33 -40.54 5.32
CA TRP A 182 -7.03 -40.22 6.70
C TRP A 182 -7.93 -41.01 7.67
N ASN A 183 -7.29 -41.59 8.71
CA ASN A 183 -7.93 -42.27 9.83
C ASN A 183 -8.91 -43.39 9.45
N ARG A 184 -8.53 -44.21 8.45
CA ARG A 184 -9.28 -45.36 7.95
C ARG A 184 -8.36 -46.54 7.71
N ASN A 185 -8.96 -47.73 7.62
CA ASN A 185 -8.21 -48.92 7.33
C ASN A 185 -8.98 -49.91 6.41
N SER A 186 -8.44 -50.16 5.25
CA SER A 186 -8.84 -51.26 4.35
C SER A 186 -7.59 -51.81 3.68
N ASP A 187 -7.62 -53.08 3.34
CA ASP A 187 -6.45 -53.79 2.74
C ASP A 187 -6.05 -53.22 1.38
N THR A 188 -6.92 -52.53 0.71
CA THR A 188 -6.73 -52.06 -0.69
C THR A 188 -6.72 -50.54 -0.83
N MET A 189 -6.93 -49.78 0.25
CA MET A 189 -7.21 -48.35 0.14
C MET A 189 -6.14 -47.50 -0.56
N PHE A 190 -4.87 -47.91 -0.54
CA PHE A 190 -3.79 -47.21 -1.24
C PHE A 190 -3.36 -47.83 -2.54
N LEU A 191 -4.01 -48.92 -2.94
CA LEU A 191 -3.79 -49.49 -4.27
C LEU A 191 -4.48 -48.66 -5.37
N PRO A 192 -3.94 -48.65 -6.60
CA PRO A 192 -4.71 -48.15 -7.73
C PRO A 192 -5.94 -49.02 -7.95
N HIS A 193 -7.05 -48.38 -8.27
CA HIS A 193 -8.33 -49.07 -8.59
C HIS A 193 -8.74 -48.75 -10.02
N THR A 194 -9.43 -49.69 -10.66
CA THR A 194 -10.18 -49.44 -11.89
C THR A 194 -11.61 -49.08 -11.55
N TYR A 195 -12.19 -48.12 -12.25
CA TYR A 195 -13.59 -47.75 -12.14
C TYR A 195 -14.30 -47.93 -13.47
N GLU A 196 -15.42 -48.65 -13.46
CA GLU A 196 -16.30 -48.89 -14.60
C GLU A 196 -17.62 -48.13 -14.35
N PRO A 197 -17.83 -46.97 -14.93
CA PRO A 197 -19.00 -46.11 -14.60
C PRO A 197 -20.35 -46.78 -14.93
N GLU A 198 -20.42 -47.56 -16.03
CA GLU A 198 -21.65 -48.22 -16.47
C GLU A 198 -22.12 -49.31 -15.49
N SER A 199 -21.20 -50.01 -14.84
CA SER A 199 -21.49 -51.09 -13.90
C SER A 199 -21.38 -50.68 -12.44
N GLY A 200 -20.81 -49.49 -12.15
CA GLY A 200 -20.48 -48.99 -10.80
C GLY A 200 -19.35 -49.79 -10.12
N ARG A 201 -18.64 -50.65 -10.85
CA ARG A 201 -17.57 -51.49 -10.28
C ARG A 201 -16.30 -50.70 -10.00
N PHE A 202 -15.84 -50.78 -8.76
CA PHE A 202 -14.62 -50.15 -8.28
C PHE A 202 -13.69 -51.20 -7.68
N ARG A 203 -12.64 -51.59 -8.41
CA ARG A 203 -11.83 -52.76 -8.07
C ARG A 203 -10.35 -52.45 -7.97
N PRO A 204 -9.64 -52.96 -6.94
CA PRO A 204 -8.20 -52.81 -6.83
C PRO A 204 -7.49 -53.54 -7.99
N ILE A 205 -6.39 -52.94 -8.42
CA ILE A 205 -5.52 -53.55 -9.46
C ILE A 205 -4.55 -54.50 -8.74
N LEU A 206 -4.79 -55.78 -8.89
CA LEU A 206 -4.01 -56.85 -8.26
C LEU A 206 -3.16 -57.64 -9.25
N ASP A 207 -3.45 -57.52 -10.56
CA ASP A 207 -2.70 -58.24 -11.59
C ASP A 207 -1.64 -57.37 -12.28
N GLY A 208 -0.52 -58.00 -12.68
CA GLY A 208 0.63 -57.30 -13.26
C GLY A 208 0.36 -56.67 -14.62
N VAL A 209 -0.61 -57.16 -15.40
CA VAL A 209 -0.94 -56.61 -16.74
C VAL A 209 -1.70 -55.30 -16.59
N LYS A 210 -2.68 -55.27 -15.72
CA LYS A 210 -3.43 -54.03 -15.42
C LYS A 210 -2.55 -53.01 -14.72
N SER A 211 -1.69 -53.48 -13.79
CA SER A 211 -0.71 -52.64 -13.12
C SER A 211 0.24 -51.99 -14.13
N SER A 212 0.81 -52.73 -15.04
CA SER A 212 1.65 -52.19 -16.11
C SER A 212 0.96 -51.11 -16.97
N ARG A 213 -0.29 -51.32 -17.31
CA ARG A 213 -1.09 -50.34 -18.06
C ARG A 213 -1.32 -49.08 -17.24
N PHE A 214 -1.68 -49.21 -15.96
CA PHE A 214 -1.84 -48.07 -15.07
C PHE A 214 -0.57 -47.26 -14.99
N TYR A 215 0.59 -47.89 -14.75
CA TYR A 215 1.88 -47.19 -14.67
C TYR A 215 2.29 -46.56 -16.01
N GLN A 216 1.88 -47.09 -17.14
CA GLN A 216 2.07 -46.45 -18.43
C GLN A 216 1.24 -45.16 -18.55
N VAL A 217 -0.03 -45.18 -18.10
CA VAL A 217 -0.91 -44.00 -18.08
C VAL A 217 -0.35 -42.95 -17.10
N LEU A 218 0.07 -43.38 -15.93
CA LEU A 218 0.71 -42.54 -14.93
C LEU A 218 1.97 -41.85 -15.49
N GLY A 219 2.87 -42.61 -16.13
CA GLY A 219 4.11 -42.07 -16.71
C GLY A 219 3.86 -41.04 -17.80
N ASN A 220 2.82 -41.22 -18.60
CA ASN A 220 2.41 -40.24 -19.64
C ASN A 220 1.81 -38.96 -19.02
N ALA A 221 1.25 -39.07 -17.83
CA ALA A 221 0.66 -37.92 -17.11
C ALA A 221 1.67 -37.18 -16.21
N GLN A 222 2.82 -37.78 -15.93
CA GLN A 222 3.88 -37.16 -15.12
C GLN A 222 4.63 -36.10 -15.92
N ARG A 223 5.01 -35.03 -15.21
CA ARG A 223 5.88 -33.96 -15.72
C ARG A 223 7.33 -34.17 -15.31
N SER A 224 8.25 -33.43 -15.97
CA SER A 224 9.65 -33.43 -15.56
C SER A 224 9.77 -32.93 -14.09
N ALA A 225 10.82 -33.36 -13.40
CA ALA A 225 11.05 -33.00 -12.01
C ALA A 225 11.02 -31.47 -11.82
N ASP A 226 11.66 -30.73 -12.72
CA ASP A 226 11.72 -29.27 -12.66
C ASP A 226 10.34 -28.59 -12.83
N GLU A 227 9.48 -29.18 -13.68
CA GLU A 227 8.14 -28.62 -13.91
C GLU A 227 7.14 -28.89 -12.79
N GLN A 228 7.43 -29.85 -11.91
CA GLN A 228 6.55 -30.15 -10.77
C GLN A 228 6.56 -29.03 -9.71
N PHE A 229 7.65 -28.28 -9.61
CA PHE A 229 7.78 -27.13 -8.69
C PHE A 229 7.20 -25.84 -9.25
N MET A 230 6.83 -25.82 -10.54
CA MET A 230 6.27 -24.67 -11.22
C MET A 230 4.75 -24.74 -11.23
N ASP A 231 4.08 -23.63 -10.95
CA ASP A 231 2.66 -23.50 -11.24
C ASP A 231 2.42 -23.20 -12.73
N SER A 232 1.17 -23.02 -13.13
CA SER A 232 0.84 -22.70 -14.52
C SER A 232 1.38 -21.34 -14.96
N TRP A 233 1.55 -20.43 -14.01
CA TRP A 233 2.05 -19.10 -14.22
C TRP A 233 3.57 -19.11 -14.51
N ASP A 234 4.34 -19.77 -13.66
CA ASP A 234 5.79 -19.93 -13.87
C ASP A 234 6.09 -20.58 -15.22
N ARG A 235 5.30 -21.59 -15.59
CA ARG A 235 5.43 -22.26 -16.90
C ARG A 235 5.11 -21.33 -18.06
N SER A 236 4.09 -20.47 -17.90
CA SER A 236 3.73 -19.48 -18.94
C SER A 236 4.86 -18.47 -19.13
N PHE A 237 5.49 -18.02 -18.05
CA PHE A 237 6.65 -17.13 -18.08
C PHE A 237 7.84 -17.79 -18.78
N LYS A 238 8.19 -19.00 -18.37
CA LYS A 238 9.28 -19.76 -18.98
C LYS A 238 9.05 -19.96 -20.47
N LYS A 239 7.82 -20.34 -20.86
CA LYS A 239 7.44 -20.49 -22.26
C LYS A 239 7.55 -19.17 -23.03
N ALA A 240 7.06 -18.07 -22.47
CA ALA A 240 7.14 -16.75 -23.09
C ALA A 240 8.60 -16.31 -23.30
N LYS A 241 9.47 -16.54 -22.31
CA LYS A 241 10.91 -16.25 -22.40
C LYS A 241 11.57 -17.03 -23.55
N VAL A 242 11.30 -18.34 -23.64
CA VAL A 242 11.81 -19.19 -24.72
C VAL A 242 11.30 -18.74 -26.11
N LEU A 243 10.00 -18.39 -26.22
CA LEU A 243 9.45 -17.87 -27.47
C LEU A 243 10.13 -16.57 -27.89
N TYR A 244 10.34 -15.66 -26.93
CA TYR A 244 11.00 -14.38 -27.17
C TYR A 244 12.47 -14.55 -27.63
N GLU A 245 13.23 -15.41 -26.94
CA GLU A 245 14.61 -15.75 -27.32
C GLU A 245 14.72 -16.37 -28.72
N ASN A 246 13.66 -17.03 -29.20
CA ASN A 246 13.55 -17.55 -30.57
C ASN A 246 12.96 -16.53 -31.57
N GLY A 247 12.78 -15.28 -31.20
CA GLY A 247 12.29 -14.20 -32.07
C GLY A 247 10.80 -14.29 -32.41
N VAL A 248 10.02 -15.02 -31.64
CA VAL A 248 8.55 -15.10 -31.79
C VAL A 248 7.90 -13.92 -31.10
N ASP A 249 6.87 -13.34 -31.71
CA ASP A 249 6.06 -12.30 -31.07
C ASP A 249 5.33 -12.84 -29.83
N ILE A 250 5.50 -12.15 -28.71
CA ILE A 250 4.90 -12.48 -27.41
C ILE A 250 3.99 -11.38 -26.85
N THR A 251 3.43 -10.55 -27.73
CA THR A 251 2.57 -9.41 -27.32
C THR A 251 1.39 -9.86 -26.44
N GLU A 252 0.76 -11.01 -26.76
CA GLU A 252 -0.32 -11.56 -25.95
C GLU A 252 0.18 -12.00 -24.58
N GLN A 253 1.33 -12.66 -24.52
CA GLN A 253 1.95 -13.10 -23.27
C GLN A 253 2.32 -11.90 -22.39
N CYS A 254 2.90 -10.82 -22.96
CA CYS A 254 3.17 -9.57 -22.24
C CYS A 254 1.88 -8.95 -21.70
N SER A 255 0.80 -8.95 -22.47
CA SER A 255 -0.52 -8.49 -21.99
C SER A 255 -1.01 -9.27 -20.78
N ASN A 256 -0.85 -10.60 -20.78
CA ASN A 256 -1.21 -11.45 -19.65
C ASN A 256 -0.30 -11.18 -18.43
N MET A 257 1.01 -11.05 -18.63
CA MET A 257 1.98 -10.71 -17.57
C MET A 257 1.61 -9.37 -16.91
N CYS A 258 1.28 -8.35 -17.74
CA CYS A 258 0.84 -7.06 -17.24
C CYS A 258 -0.39 -7.18 -16.31
N ASN A 259 -1.41 -7.93 -16.73
CA ASN A 259 -2.65 -8.09 -15.97
C ASN A 259 -2.48 -8.82 -14.64
N ILE A 260 -1.53 -9.73 -14.53
CA ILE A 260 -1.35 -10.59 -13.37
C ILE A 260 -0.31 -10.00 -12.39
N MET A 261 0.75 -9.36 -12.91
CA MET A 261 1.90 -8.95 -12.12
C MET A 261 1.99 -7.44 -11.88
N MET A 262 1.57 -6.60 -12.86
CA MET A 262 1.83 -5.17 -12.78
C MET A 262 0.69 -4.39 -12.11
N THR A 263 -0.45 -4.29 -12.75
CA THR A 263 -1.57 -3.47 -12.29
C THR A 263 -2.91 -3.94 -12.85
N ARG A 264 -3.99 -3.61 -12.15
CA ARG A 264 -5.38 -3.77 -12.60
C ARG A 264 -6.05 -2.45 -12.98
N ASP A 265 -5.39 -1.33 -12.69
CA ASP A 265 -5.87 -0.03 -13.15
C ASP A 265 -5.79 0.03 -14.69
N GLU A 266 -6.90 0.31 -15.35
CA GLU A 266 -7.00 0.26 -16.80
C GLU A 266 -6.06 1.28 -17.48
N LYS A 267 -6.03 2.50 -16.94
CA LYS A 267 -5.20 3.57 -17.50
C LYS A 267 -3.71 3.26 -17.35
N MET A 268 -3.31 2.83 -16.14
CA MET A 268 -1.93 2.40 -15.89
C MET A 268 -1.55 1.21 -16.77
N ARG A 269 -2.46 0.24 -16.94
CA ARG A 269 -2.23 -0.95 -17.77
C ARG A 269 -1.99 -0.62 -19.24
N GLN A 270 -2.73 0.34 -19.79
CA GLN A 270 -2.53 0.80 -21.17
C GLN A 270 -1.15 1.46 -21.33
N MET A 271 -0.72 2.28 -20.37
CA MET A 271 0.60 2.90 -20.38
C MET A 271 1.72 1.86 -20.23
N VAL A 272 1.59 0.90 -19.33
CA VAL A 272 2.55 -0.20 -19.18
C VAL A 272 2.67 -0.98 -20.48
N LYS A 273 1.58 -1.36 -21.14
CA LYS A 273 1.61 -2.07 -22.43
C LYS A 273 2.25 -1.25 -23.55
N LYS A 274 2.14 0.09 -23.51
CA LYS A 274 2.74 1.00 -24.49
C LYS A 274 4.26 1.13 -24.31
N HIS A 275 4.73 1.17 -23.06
CA HIS A 275 6.11 1.55 -22.76
C HIS A 275 7.02 0.39 -22.38
N PHE A 276 6.47 -0.71 -21.85
CA PHE A 276 7.26 -1.87 -21.44
C PHE A 276 7.66 -2.72 -22.64
N ARG A 277 8.86 -3.22 -22.57
CA ARG A 277 9.43 -4.24 -23.45
C ARG A 277 9.28 -5.62 -22.79
N PRO A 278 9.36 -6.71 -23.54
CA PRO A 278 9.34 -8.06 -22.95
C PRO A 278 10.33 -8.25 -21.81
N GLU A 279 11.54 -7.69 -21.96
CA GLU A 279 12.62 -7.79 -20.98
C GLU A 279 12.24 -7.16 -19.62
N ASP A 280 11.44 -6.09 -19.63
CA ASP A 280 11.00 -5.44 -18.40
C ASP A 280 10.16 -6.38 -17.56
N TYR A 281 9.24 -7.15 -18.19
CA TYR A 281 8.44 -8.16 -17.48
C TYR A 281 9.31 -9.29 -16.95
N PHE A 282 10.26 -9.76 -17.73
CA PHE A 282 11.17 -10.81 -17.28
C PHE A 282 12.05 -10.33 -16.13
N SER A 283 12.59 -9.11 -16.20
CA SER A 283 13.36 -8.51 -15.12
C SER A 283 12.57 -8.41 -13.82
N VAL A 284 11.32 -7.95 -13.88
CA VAL A 284 10.46 -7.89 -12.68
C VAL A 284 10.27 -9.28 -12.09
N ARG A 285 9.97 -10.30 -12.93
CA ARG A 285 9.78 -11.68 -12.44
C ARG A 285 11.04 -12.26 -11.82
N ASP A 286 12.19 -12.00 -12.41
CA ASP A 286 13.48 -12.52 -11.93
C ASP A 286 13.89 -11.91 -10.55
N HIS A 287 13.36 -10.71 -10.21
CA HIS A 287 13.57 -10.01 -8.93
C HIS A 287 12.37 -10.12 -7.98
N MET A 288 11.44 -11.04 -8.21
CA MET A 288 10.22 -11.16 -7.44
C MET A 288 10.23 -12.38 -6.51
N ILE A 289 9.95 -12.15 -5.23
CA ILE A 289 9.61 -13.20 -4.27
C ILE A 289 8.10 -13.41 -4.27
N GLY A 290 7.69 -14.67 -4.29
CA GLY A 290 6.27 -15.01 -4.43
C GLY A 290 5.73 -14.71 -5.82
N THR A 291 4.45 -14.48 -5.90
CA THR A 291 3.72 -14.18 -7.14
C THR A 291 2.64 -13.12 -6.86
N GLY A 292 1.72 -12.94 -7.79
CA GLY A 292 0.72 -11.90 -7.68
C GLY A 292 1.24 -10.54 -8.16
N MET A 293 0.70 -9.47 -7.63
CA MET A 293 1.03 -8.12 -8.07
C MET A 293 2.19 -7.51 -7.29
N ILE A 294 2.96 -6.65 -7.97
CA ILE A 294 4.04 -5.87 -7.34
C ILE A 294 3.55 -4.58 -6.67
N GLY A 295 2.28 -4.22 -6.89
CA GLY A 295 1.62 -3.06 -6.31
C GLY A 295 1.86 -1.74 -7.02
N GLY A 296 1.14 -0.70 -6.58
CA GLY A 296 1.06 0.57 -7.29
C GLY A 296 2.36 1.36 -7.28
N LYS A 297 3.04 1.45 -6.14
CA LYS A 297 4.30 2.19 -6.01
C LYS A 297 5.40 1.63 -6.92
N ALA A 298 5.59 0.31 -6.90
CA ALA A 298 6.55 -0.35 -7.78
C ALA A 298 6.19 -0.18 -9.27
N CYS A 299 4.90 -0.36 -9.60
CA CYS A 299 4.42 -0.20 -10.97
C CYS A 299 4.61 1.24 -11.49
N GLY A 300 4.28 2.26 -10.68
CA GLY A 300 4.45 3.67 -11.04
C GLY A 300 5.91 4.06 -11.27
N MET A 301 6.82 3.60 -10.41
CA MET A 301 8.26 3.81 -10.56
C MET A 301 8.77 3.22 -11.88
N LEU A 302 8.48 1.94 -12.13
CA LEU A 302 8.94 1.23 -13.32
C LEU A 302 8.37 1.85 -14.61
N LEU A 303 7.09 2.23 -14.57
CA LEU A 303 6.45 2.89 -15.71
C LEU A 303 7.10 4.24 -16.03
N ALA A 304 7.35 5.07 -15.03
CA ALA A 304 8.00 6.36 -15.23
C ALA A 304 9.40 6.20 -15.84
N ARG A 305 10.17 5.23 -15.37
CA ARG A 305 11.49 4.90 -15.96
C ARG A 305 11.39 4.39 -17.40
N ALA A 306 10.38 3.56 -17.70
CA ALA A 306 10.15 3.09 -19.06
C ALA A 306 9.75 4.24 -20.02
N ILE A 307 8.92 5.18 -19.54
CA ILE A 307 8.57 6.40 -20.28
C ILE A 307 9.84 7.20 -20.61
N ILE A 308 10.66 7.53 -19.60
CA ILE A 308 11.91 8.29 -19.79
C ILE A 308 12.83 7.59 -20.78
N ARG A 309 13.05 6.29 -20.60
CA ARG A 309 13.89 5.50 -21.52
C ARG A 309 13.43 5.61 -22.97
N ASN A 310 12.13 5.66 -23.21
CA ASN A 310 11.58 5.67 -24.57
C ASN A 310 11.46 7.08 -25.16
N THR A 311 11.37 8.13 -24.33
CA THR A 311 11.12 9.51 -24.79
C THR A 311 12.34 10.43 -24.65
N GLU A 312 13.19 10.21 -23.65
CA GLU A 312 14.29 11.09 -23.26
C GLU A 312 15.59 10.30 -23.06
N PRO A 313 16.25 9.83 -24.14
CA PRO A 313 17.42 8.96 -24.04
C PRO A 313 18.60 9.58 -23.28
N ASP A 314 18.83 10.89 -23.41
CA ASP A 314 19.91 11.61 -22.70
C ASP A 314 19.65 11.70 -21.18
N ILE A 315 18.40 11.72 -20.76
CA ILE A 315 18.05 11.64 -19.33
C ILE A 315 18.24 10.20 -18.84
N ASN A 316 17.90 9.22 -19.67
CA ASN A 316 18.09 7.81 -19.31
C ASN A 316 19.57 7.45 -19.10
N GLU A 317 20.51 8.14 -19.74
CA GLU A 317 21.96 7.94 -19.53
C GLU A 317 22.42 8.38 -18.13
N VAL A 318 21.76 9.36 -17.52
CA VAL A 318 22.08 9.86 -16.18
C VAL A 318 21.17 9.26 -15.11
N LEU A 319 20.17 8.47 -15.49
CA LEU A 319 19.38 7.70 -14.52
C LEU A 319 20.21 6.56 -13.95
N GLU A 320 20.32 6.53 -12.63
CA GLU A 320 20.90 5.40 -11.93
C GLU A 320 20.05 4.14 -12.22
N PRO A 321 20.67 3.00 -12.61
CA PRO A 321 19.93 1.76 -12.76
C PRO A 321 19.20 1.42 -11.47
N HIS A 322 17.89 1.16 -11.56
CA HIS A 322 17.17 0.74 -10.36
C HIS A 322 17.59 -0.68 -9.95
N ASP A 323 17.76 -0.87 -8.67
CA ASP A 323 18.18 -2.11 -8.06
C ASP A 323 17.14 -2.50 -7.00
N SER A 324 16.07 -3.14 -7.47
CA SER A 324 14.86 -3.36 -6.68
C SER A 324 14.43 -4.82 -6.71
N PHE A 325 13.97 -5.32 -5.57
CA PHE A 325 13.25 -6.58 -5.46
C PHE A 325 11.78 -6.32 -5.08
N TYR A 326 10.93 -7.27 -5.42
CA TYR A 326 9.49 -7.18 -5.22
C TYR A 326 9.02 -8.37 -4.40
N VAL A 327 8.27 -8.13 -3.33
CA VAL A 327 7.53 -9.19 -2.63
C VAL A 327 6.09 -9.14 -3.10
N GLY A 328 5.66 -10.20 -3.75
CA GLY A 328 4.32 -10.28 -4.35
C GLY A 328 3.20 -10.25 -3.33
N SER A 329 2.04 -9.85 -3.77
CA SER A 329 0.87 -9.66 -2.89
C SER A 329 0.35 -10.95 -2.25
N ASP A 330 0.71 -12.11 -2.75
CA ASP A 330 0.36 -13.41 -2.19
C ASP A 330 1.10 -13.74 -0.89
N VAL A 331 2.31 -13.22 -0.74
CA VAL A 331 3.13 -13.42 0.46
C VAL A 331 2.46 -12.86 1.71
N TYR A 332 1.78 -11.72 1.60
CA TYR A 332 1.03 -11.11 2.70
C TYR A 332 -0.04 -12.05 3.26
N TYR A 333 -0.89 -12.60 2.39
CA TYR A 333 -1.91 -13.54 2.84
C TYR A 333 -1.34 -14.88 3.29
N THR A 334 -0.28 -15.35 2.65
CA THR A 334 0.43 -16.56 3.07
C THR A 334 0.96 -16.38 4.48
N TYR A 335 1.54 -15.21 4.79
CA TYR A 335 2.00 -14.88 6.14
C TYR A 335 0.86 -14.90 7.18
N ILE A 336 -0.30 -14.34 6.85
CA ILE A 336 -1.49 -14.34 7.73
C ILE A 336 -1.98 -15.77 7.97
N VAL A 337 -2.08 -16.59 6.92
CA VAL A 337 -2.60 -17.96 7.00
C VAL A 337 -1.62 -18.89 7.70
N ASP A 338 -0.33 -18.81 7.40
CA ASP A 338 0.70 -19.67 7.98
C ASP A 338 0.87 -19.43 9.49
N ASN A 339 0.57 -18.21 9.96
CA ASN A 339 0.58 -17.87 11.38
C ASN A 339 -0.77 -18.06 12.09
N ASN A 340 -1.78 -18.61 11.44
CA ASN A 340 -3.14 -18.78 11.95
C ASN A 340 -3.83 -17.46 12.38
N PHE A 341 -3.53 -16.35 11.69
CA PHE A 341 -4.12 -15.04 11.97
C PHE A 341 -5.43 -14.79 11.19
N TRP A 342 -5.88 -15.76 10.40
CA TRP A 342 -7.04 -15.62 9.52
C TRP A 342 -8.31 -15.23 10.28
N ASP A 343 -8.63 -15.90 11.38
CA ASP A 343 -9.82 -15.61 12.18
C ASP A 343 -9.81 -14.19 12.74
N MET A 344 -8.64 -13.71 13.19
CA MET A 344 -8.49 -12.33 13.64
C MET A 344 -8.69 -11.35 12.47
N ARG A 345 -8.14 -11.66 11.31
CA ARG A 345 -8.34 -10.85 10.11
C ARG A 345 -9.80 -10.71 9.73
N ILE A 346 -10.56 -11.80 9.73
CA ILE A 346 -11.99 -11.79 9.43
C ILE A 346 -12.78 -10.96 10.45
N LYS A 347 -12.51 -11.15 11.74
CA LYS A 347 -13.14 -10.36 12.81
C LYS A 347 -12.80 -8.87 12.69
N GLN A 348 -11.56 -8.53 12.34
CA GLN A 348 -11.14 -7.14 12.15
C GLN A 348 -11.89 -6.47 10.97
N ARG A 349 -12.29 -7.22 9.93
CA ARG A 349 -13.07 -6.69 8.80
C ARG A 349 -14.55 -6.44 9.12
N THR A 350 -15.08 -6.92 10.22
CA THR A 350 -16.46 -6.60 10.61
C THR A 350 -16.59 -5.12 10.96
N GLU A 351 -17.81 -4.59 10.88
CA GLU A 351 -18.06 -3.17 11.20
C GLU A 351 -17.66 -2.85 12.65
N GLU A 352 -17.91 -3.79 13.59
CA GLU A 352 -17.56 -3.68 15.00
C GLU A 352 -16.05 -3.82 15.25
N GLY A 353 -15.40 -4.74 14.51
CA GLY A 353 -13.99 -5.05 14.66
C GLY A 353 -13.04 -4.10 13.92
N TYR A 354 -13.53 -3.34 12.96
CA TYR A 354 -12.70 -2.62 11.98
C TYR A 354 -11.62 -1.73 12.61
N PHE A 355 -12.00 -0.95 13.61
CA PHE A 355 -11.06 -0.12 14.39
C PHE A 355 -10.70 -0.76 15.73
N SER A 356 -11.63 -1.45 16.39
CA SER A 356 -11.42 -1.94 17.75
C SER A 356 -10.40 -3.08 17.84
N LEU A 357 -10.25 -3.88 16.80
CA LEU A 357 -9.29 -4.99 16.74
C LEU A 357 -7.98 -4.64 15.98
N ALA A 358 -7.85 -3.42 15.47
CA ALA A 358 -6.72 -3.01 14.66
C ALA A 358 -5.37 -3.14 15.38
N ASP A 359 -5.26 -2.62 16.60
CA ASP A 359 -4.04 -2.65 17.40
C ASP A 359 -3.64 -4.09 17.80
N GLU A 360 -4.63 -4.93 18.09
CA GLU A 360 -4.37 -6.33 18.43
C GLU A 360 -3.87 -7.10 17.22
N PHE A 361 -4.50 -6.89 16.06
CA PHE A 361 -4.07 -7.52 14.82
C PHE A 361 -2.69 -7.03 14.37
N ALA A 362 -2.40 -5.72 14.49
CA ALA A 362 -1.07 -5.19 14.22
C ALA A 362 0.01 -5.87 15.08
N LYS A 363 -0.26 -6.08 16.38
CA LYS A 363 0.64 -6.82 17.27
C LYS A 363 0.83 -8.27 16.85
N GLN A 364 -0.22 -8.95 16.39
CA GLN A 364 -0.08 -10.31 15.84
C GLN A 364 0.80 -10.32 14.59
N LEU A 365 0.60 -9.38 13.66
CA LEU A 365 1.43 -9.25 12.46
C LEU A 365 2.92 -9.02 12.80
N MET A 366 3.21 -8.24 13.84
CA MET A 366 4.60 -8.06 14.32
C MET A 366 5.21 -9.32 14.92
N ASN A 367 4.42 -10.20 15.53
CA ASN A 367 4.89 -11.39 16.23
C ASN A 367 4.92 -12.67 15.38
N GLY A 368 4.39 -12.64 14.17
CA GLY A 368 4.36 -13.78 13.26
C GLY A 368 5.77 -14.22 12.80
N LYS A 369 5.84 -15.38 12.19
CA LYS A 369 7.08 -15.97 11.67
C LYS A 369 6.96 -16.24 10.18
N PHE A 370 8.04 -16.02 9.46
CA PHE A 370 8.15 -16.48 8.08
C PHE A 370 8.53 -17.96 8.02
N SER A 371 8.05 -18.66 7.00
CA SER A 371 8.46 -20.04 6.73
C SER A 371 9.95 -20.10 6.37
N ASP A 372 10.56 -21.27 6.54
CA ASP A 372 11.98 -21.46 6.19
C ASP A 372 12.25 -21.19 4.71
N GLU A 373 11.31 -21.54 3.83
CA GLU A 373 11.39 -21.24 2.39
C GLU A 373 11.41 -19.73 2.13
N MET A 374 10.57 -18.98 2.82
CA MET A 374 10.55 -17.53 2.71
C MET A 374 11.85 -16.92 3.25
N ARG A 375 12.31 -17.38 4.40
CA ARG A 375 13.58 -16.93 5.00
C ARG A 375 14.76 -17.16 4.06
N GLU A 376 14.81 -18.30 3.37
CA GLU A 376 15.84 -18.57 2.36
C GLU A 376 15.80 -17.57 1.21
N GLN A 377 14.60 -17.23 0.71
CA GLN A 377 14.45 -16.23 -0.35
C GLN A 377 14.86 -14.82 0.11
N LEU A 378 14.49 -14.43 1.34
CA LEU A 378 14.90 -13.16 1.94
C LEU A 378 16.42 -13.10 2.13
N THR A 379 17.04 -14.21 2.54
CA THR A 379 18.49 -14.31 2.70
C THR A 379 19.21 -14.03 1.37
N ARG A 380 18.70 -14.55 0.26
CA ARG A 380 19.28 -14.27 -1.08
C ARG A 380 19.26 -12.79 -1.44
N ILE A 381 18.23 -12.04 -1.03
CA ILE A 381 18.19 -10.58 -1.27
C ILE A 381 19.28 -9.87 -0.46
N ILE A 382 19.43 -10.18 0.82
CA ILE A 382 20.47 -9.54 1.64
C ILE A 382 21.89 -9.95 1.21
N GLU A 383 22.06 -11.16 0.71
CA GLU A 383 23.32 -11.60 0.09
C GLU A 383 23.62 -10.83 -1.19
N TYR A 384 22.60 -10.58 -2.01
CA TYR A 384 22.72 -9.77 -3.24
C TYR A 384 23.15 -8.33 -2.94
N TYR A 385 22.52 -7.67 -1.97
CA TYR A 385 22.90 -6.30 -1.57
C TYR A 385 24.24 -6.23 -0.81
N GLY A 386 24.76 -7.37 -0.37
CA GLY A 386 25.98 -7.39 0.44
C GLY A 386 25.76 -6.66 1.76
N GLN A 387 26.43 -5.53 1.96
CA GLN A 387 26.24 -4.68 3.14
C GLN A 387 25.75 -3.26 2.77
N ASP A 388 25.23 -3.08 1.57
CA ASP A 388 24.63 -1.81 1.21
C ASP A 388 23.25 -1.63 1.86
N PRO A 389 22.94 -0.45 2.37
CA PRO A 389 21.63 -0.17 2.94
C PRO A 389 20.51 -0.31 1.91
N TYR A 390 19.35 -0.75 2.36
CA TYR A 390 18.14 -0.82 1.56
C TYR A 390 16.94 -0.30 2.33
N ILE A 391 15.87 -0.03 1.61
CA ILE A 391 14.58 0.40 2.17
C ILE A 391 13.51 -0.62 1.80
N VAL A 392 12.68 -0.99 2.77
CA VAL A 392 11.46 -1.79 2.57
C VAL A 392 10.28 -0.85 2.55
N ARG A 393 9.61 -0.76 1.40
CA ARG A 393 8.49 0.16 1.17
C ARG A 393 7.20 -0.61 0.93
N SER A 394 6.10 -0.08 1.44
CA SER A 394 4.78 -0.54 1.03
C SER A 394 4.59 -0.36 -0.48
N SER A 395 3.89 -1.27 -1.11
CA SER A 395 3.46 -1.18 -2.51
C SER A 395 2.10 -1.85 -2.66
N SER A 396 1.11 -1.35 -1.92
CA SER A 396 -0.25 -1.88 -2.01
C SER A 396 -0.84 -1.64 -3.40
N ILE A 397 -1.76 -2.50 -3.81
CA ILE A 397 -2.53 -2.29 -5.04
C ILE A 397 -3.40 -1.02 -4.97
N LEU A 398 -3.70 -0.57 -3.76
CA LEU A 398 -4.51 0.63 -3.51
C LEU A 398 -3.68 1.92 -3.54
N GLU A 399 -2.34 1.83 -3.48
CA GLU A 399 -1.44 2.98 -3.49
C GLU A 399 -1.15 3.50 -4.90
N ASP A 400 -0.82 4.79 -4.98
CA ASP A 400 -0.25 5.47 -6.15
C ASP A 400 -1.05 5.34 -7.46
N GLY A 401 -2.37 5.08 -7.35
CA GLY A 401 -3.29 5.01 -8.46
C GLY A 401 -4.04 6.33 -8.70
N PHE A 402 -4.74 6.40 -9.84
CA PHE A 402 -5.62 7.54 -10.13
C PHE A 402 -6.76 7.62 -9.08
N GLY A 403 -6.80 8.73 -8.36
CA GLY A 403 -7.82 9.00 -7.34
C GLY A 403 -7.50 8.47 -5.93
N ASN A 404 -6.41 7.70 -5.75
CA ASN A 404 -6.01 7.18 -4.45
C ASN A 404 -4.48 7.23 -4.31
N ALA A 405 -3.95 8.19 -3.55
CA ALA A 405 -2.52 8.31 -3.34
C ALA A 405 -2.02 7.44 -2.16
N PHE A 406 -2.80 7.28 -1.10
CA PHE A 406 -2.37 6.62 0.15
C PHE A 406 -1.09 7.20 0.76
N ALA A 407 -0.78 8.45 0.47
CA ALA A 407 0.46 9.08 0.90
C ALA A 407 0.62 9.06 2.42
N GLY A 408 1.75 8.55 2.91
CA GLY A 408 2.05 8.48 4.34
C GLY A 408 1.11 7.64 5.20
N LYS A 409 0.35 6.72 4.59
CA LYS A 409 -0.57 5.83 5.33
C LYS A 409 0.08 4.53 5.76
N TYR A 410 1.05 4.07 5.00
CA TYR A 410 1.81 2.87 5.28
C TYR A 410 3.27 3.21 5.54
N GLU A 411 3.92 2.40 6.35
CA GLU A 411 5.29 2.60 6.74
C GLU A 411 6.28 2.25 5.62
N SER A 412 7.45 2.89 5.69
CA SER A 412 8.64 2.53 4.93
C SER A 412 9.81 2.45 5.92
N VAL A 413 10.60 1.40 5.84
CA VAL A 413 11.63 1.11 6.84
C VAL A 413 13.01 1.04 6.16
N PHE A 414 13.92 1.91 6.58
CA PHE A 414 15.32 1.82 6.20
C PHE A 414 16.01 0.73 7.01
N CYS A 415 16.82 -0.08 6.34
CA CYS A 415 17.66 -1.12 6.93
C CYS A 415 19.11 -0.77 6.66
N ALA A 416 19.91 -0.70 7.70
CA ALA A 416 21.33 -0.42 7.58
C ALA A 416 22.10 -1.59 6.98
N ASN A 417 21.54 -2.80 7.04
CA ASN A 417 22.07 -4.03 6.47
C ASN A 417 23.49 -4.38 6.95
N ARG A 418 23.73 -4.21 8.24
CA ARG A 418 25.03 -4.43 8.90
C ARG A 418 24.95 -5.53 9.94
N GLY A 419 26.08 -6.11 10.26
CA GLY A 419 26.21 -7.20 11.23
C GLY A 419 26.31 -8.57 10.58
N THR A 420 26.01 -9.63 11.34
CA THR A 420 26.00 -11.00 10.88
C THR A 420 24.85 -11.26 9.89
N PRO A 421 24.92 -12.30 9.07
CA PRO A 421 23.80 -12.66 8.18
C PRO A 421 22.48 -12.86 8.93
N GLU A 422 22.51 -13.41 10.14
CA GLU A 422 21.35 -13.65 10.99
C GLU A 422 20.75 -12.33 11.49
N GLU A 423 21.57 -11.40 11.97
CA GLU A 423 21.13 -10.07 12.44
C GLU A 423 20.51 -9.27 11.28
N ARG A 424 21.10 -9.33 10.10
CA ARG A 424 20.59 -8.67 8.89
C ARG A 424 19.25 -9.27 8.45
N LEU A 425 19.10 -10.61 8.53
CA LEU A 425 17.84 -11.27 8.23
C LEU A 425 16.76 -10.89 9.24
N GLU A 426 17.08 -10.82 10.53
CA GLU A 426 16.14 -10.40 11.57
C GLU A 426 15.71 -8.94 11.38
N GLU A 427 16.63 -8.04 11.02
CA GLU A 427 16.32 -6.64 10.66
C GLU A 427 15.35 -6.59 9.48
N PHE A 428 15.60 -7.40 8.43
CA PHE A 428 14.75 -7.46 7.25
C PHE A 428 13.36 -7.99 7.56
N GLU A 429 13.26 -9.11 8.28
CA GLU A 429 11.97 -9.66 8.72
C GLU A 429 11.18 -8.66 9.55
N LYS A 430 11.85 -7.93 10.46
CA LYS A 430 11.22 -6.88 11.27
C LYS A 430 10.71 -5.74 10.40
N ALA A 431 11.48 -5.32 9.40
CA ALA A 431 11.05 -4.27 8.47
C ALA A 431 9.80 -4.69 7.67
N ILE A 432 9.77 -5.90 7.14
CA ILE A 432 8.59 -6.44 6.44
C ILE A 432 7.38 -6.49 7.37
N LYS A 433 7.54 -7.00 8.59
CA LYS A 433 6.46 -7.06 9.59
C LYS A 433 5.93 -5.69 9.96
N THR A 434 6.82 -4.69 10.07
CA THR A 434 6.43 -3.30 10.34
C THR A 434 5.55 -2.75 9.21
N VAL A 435 5.95 -2.98 7.95
CA VAL A 435 5.13 -2.56 6.80
C VAL A 435 3.78 -3.30 6.80
N TYR A 436 3.76 -4.61 7.05
CA TYR A 436 2.51 -5.36 7.13
C TYR A 436 1.61 -4.87 8.27
N ALA A 437 2.17 -4.61 9.45
CA ALA A 437 1.42 -4.09 10.60
C ALA A 437 0.86 -2.69 10.34
N SER A 438 1.53 -1.87 9.53
CA SER A 438 1.06 -0.52 9.18
C SER A 438 -0.26 -0.50 8.42
N THR A 439 -0.66 -1.63 7.81
CA THR A 439 -1.99 -1.78 7.20
C THR A 439 -3.12 -1.64 8.21
N MET A 440 -2.82 -1.82 9.49
CA MET A 440 -3.76 -1.69 10.61
C MET A 440 -3.64 -0.35 11.35
N SER A 441 -2.82 0.60 10.86
CA SER A 441 -2.78 1.93 11.44
C SER A 441 -4.14 2.63 11.33
N LEU A 442 -4.51 3.39 12.36
CA LEU A 442 -5.80 4.11 12.38
C LEU A 442 -5.93 5.04 11.18
N SER A 443 -4.83 5.68 10.74
CA SER A 443 -4.85 6.58 9.59
C SER A 443 -5.11 5.82 8.27
N ALA A 444 -4.54 4.63 8.09
CA ALA A 444 -4.78 3.78 6.91
C ALA A 444 -6.22 3.23 6.89
N LEU A 445 -6.72 2.79 8.04
CA LEU A 445 -8.08 2.26 8.17
C LEU A 445 -9.14 3.35 7.94
N ASP A 446 -8.94 4.54 8.51
CA ASP A 446 -9.85 5.67 8.32
C ASP A 446 -9.86 6.14 6.86
N TYR A 447 -8.69 6.27 6.25
CA TYR A 447 -8.57 6.59 4.83
C TYR A 447 -9.33 5.59 3.94
N ARG A 448 -9.14 4.28 4.17
CA ARG A 448 -9.86 3.24 3.41
C ARG A 448 -11.38 3.35 3.59
N LYS A 449 -11.85 3.58 4.83
CA LYS A 449 -13.28 3.69 5.13
C LYS A 449 -13.92 4.90 4.43
N ARG A 450 -13.25 6.06 4.44
CA ARG A 450 -13.73 7.28 3.76
C ARG A 450 -13.80 7.13 2.25
N ARG A 451 -12.85 6.40 1.67
CA ARG A 451 -12.81 6.13 0.23
C ARG A 451 -13.71 4.96 -0.20
N GLY A 452 -14.44 4.33 0.72
CA GLY A 452 -15.25 3.13 0.42
C GLY A 452 -14.40 1.94 0.00
N LEU A 453 -13.14 1.89 0.45
CA LEU A 453 -12.18 0.84 0.18
C LEU A 453 -12.09 -0.20 1.32
N ASP A 454 -12.84 0.02 2.41
CA ASP A 454 -12.86 -0.83 3.60
C ASP A 454 -13.31 -2.26 3.32
N LYS A 455 -14.18 -2.42 2.31
CA LYS A 455 -14.64 -3.74 1.83
C LYS A 455 -13.75 -4.37 0.76
N ARG A 456 -12.77 -3.62 0.23
CA ARG A 456 -11.81 -4.16 -0.74
C ARG A 456 -10.70 -4.93 -0.04
N ASP A 457 -10.23 -5.98 -0.70
CA ASP A 457 -9.10 -6.76 -0.21
C ASP A 457 -7.83 -5.92 -0.22
N GLU A 458 -7.17 -5.82 0.94
CA GLU A 458 -5.84 -5.25 1.05
C GLU A 458 -4.83 -6.31 0.64
N GLN A 459 -4.08 -6.02 -0.41
CA GLN A 459 -3.02 -6.89 -0.89
C GLN A 459 -1.70 -6.14 -0.82
N MET A 460 -1.04 -6.26 0.34
CA MET A 460 0.23 -5.58 0.58
C MET A 460 1.37 -6.30 -0.13
N SER A 461 1.83 -5.72 -1.22
CA SER A 461 3.11 -6.06 -1.84
C SER A 461 4.20 -5.18 -1.23
N LEU A 462 5.46 -5.55 -1.40
CA LEU A 462 6.57 -4.75 -0.93
C LEU A 462 7.52 -4.43 -2.09
N LEU A 463 8.06 -3.23 -2.04
CA LEU A 463 9.15 -2.76 -2.88
C LEU A 463 10.40 -2.64 -2.00
N ILE A 464 11.43 -3.42 -2.31
CA ILE A 464 12.70 -3.40 -1.62
C ILE A 464 13.71 -2.77 -2.55
N GLN A 465 14.29 -1.63 -2.16
CA GLN A 465 15.20 -0.86 -2.99
C GLN A 465 16.53 -0.66 -2.28
N ARG A 466 17.64 -0.83 -2.97
CA ARG A 466 18.93 -0.36 -2.49
C ARG A 466 18.84 1.17 -2.29
N VAL A 467 19.29 1.67 -1.18
CA VAL A 467 19.38 3.11 -0.96
C VAL A 467 20.49 3.68 -1.84
N SER A 468 20.14 4.59 -2.74
CA SER A 468 21.12 5.32 -3.53
C SER A 468 21.89 6.28 -2.63
N GLY A 469 23.21 6.34 -2.72
CA GLY A 469 24.03 7.20 -1.86
C GLY A 469 25.51 6.83 -1.87
N SER A 470 26.25 7.50 -0.98
CA SER A 470 27.68 7.31 -0.79
C SER A 470 28.03 7.30 0.69
N TYR A 471 29.20 6.73 1.02
CA TYR A 471 29.74 6.73 2.38
C TYR A 471 30.52 8.00 2.66
N TYR A 472 30.18 8.67 3.76
CA TYR A 472 30.86 9.82 4.31
C TYR A 472 31.26 9.51 5.76
N GLY A 473 32.47 8.97 5.96
CA GLY A 473 32.85 8.42 7.26
C GLY A 473 31.93 7.26 7.67
N ALA A 474 31.25 7.41 8.81
CA ALA A 474 30.28 6.45 9.31
C ALA A 474 28.86 6.66 8.74
N TYR A 475 28.65 7.68 7.94
CA TYR A 475 27.33 8.04 7.45
C TYR A 475 27.15 7.64 5.98
N TYR A 476 25.97 7.12 5.68
CA TYR A 476 25.58 6.77 4.31
C TYR A 476 24.36 7.60 3.92
N MET A 477 24.44 8.30 2.80
CA MET A 477 23.35 9.12 2.29
C MET A 477 23.58 9.50 0.81
N PRO A 478 22.53 9.85 0.02
CA PRO A 478 22.69 10.55 -1.24
C PRO A 478 23.17 12.00 -1.01
N CYS A 479 23.75 12.59 -2.04
CA CYS A 479 24.11 14.00 -2.04
C CYS A 479 22.89 14.87 -1.75
N ALA A 480 21.82 14.65 -2.48
CA ALA A 480 20.53 15.28 -2.25
C ALA A 480 19.39 14.31 -2.57
N ALA A 481 18.24 14.56 -1.97
CA ALA A 481 17.00 13.90 -2.28
C ALA A 481 15.88 14.93 -2.42
N GLY A 482 14.78 14.54 -3.03
CA GLY A 482 13.68 15.48 -3.18
C GLY A 482 12.41 14.90 -3.76
N VAL A 483 11.43 15.79 -3.86
CA VAL A 483 10.17 15.55 -4.55
C VAL A 483 10.06 16.53 -5.70
N GLY A 484 9.73 16.02 -6.88
CA GLY A 484 9.48 16.78 -8.09
C GLY A 484 8.00 16.77 -8.44
N TYR A 485 7.45 17.94 -8.68
CA TYR A 485 6.07 18.11 -9.13
C TYR A 485 6.08 18.63 -10.56
N SER A 486 5.38 17.95 -11.46
CA SER A 486 5.28 18.41 -12.85
C SER A 486 4.43 19.67 -13.02
N TYR A 487 3.59 19.96 -12.02
CA TYR A 487 2.80 21.17 -11.89
C TYR A 487 2.95 21.69 -10.47
N SER A 488 3.38 22.95 -10.32
CA SER A 488 3.48 23.57 -9.01
C SER A 488 2.09 23.87 -8.45
N PRO A 489 1.67 23.26 -7.36
CA PRO A 489 0.35 23.48 -6.79
C PRO A 489 0.15 24.92 -6.28
N TYR A 490 1.21 25.74 -6.21
CA TYR A 490 1.17 27.12 -5.76
C TYR A 490 2.29 27.98 -6.34
N SER A 491 2.04 29.28 -6.44
CA SER A 491 3.06 30.26 -6.80
C SER A 491 3.77 30.77 -5.53
N PHE A 492 4.94 30.23 -5.24
CA PHE A 492 5.79 30.72 -4.13
C PHE A 492 6.71 31.86 -4.55
N LEU A 493 6.86 32.11 -5.84
CA LEU A 493 7.53 33.27 -6.43
C LEU A 493 6.51 34.04 -7.27
N LYS A 494 6.43 35.38 -7.08
CA LYS A 494 5.42 36.25 -7.74
C LYS A 494 5.38 36.16 -9.29
N SER A 495 6.39 35.58 -9.94
CA SER A 495 6.51 35.50 -11.40
C SER A 495 6.80 34.09 -11.91
N SER A 496 6.62 33.05 -11.07
CA SER A 496 6.84 31.65 -11.49
C SER A 496 5.68 31.11 -12.32
N ASP A 497 6.01 30.34 -13.33
CA ASP A 497 5.05 29.56 -14.10
C ASP A 497 4.79 28.21 -13.41
N GLN A 498 3.58 28.01 -12.90
CA GLN A 498 3.20 26.77 -12.24
C GLN A 498 3.32 25.55 -13.15
N SER A 499 3.13 25.73 -14.47
CA SER A 499 3.25 24.64 -15.45
C SER A 499 4.68 24.22 -15.73
N ALA A 500 5.66 24.99 -15.30
CA ALA A 500 7.07 24.62 -15.39
C ALA A 500 7.49 23.54 -14.42
N GLY A 501 6.70 23.32 -13.39
CA GLY A 501 6.99 22.37 -12.31
C GLY A 501 7.88 22.95 -11.20
N MET A 502 8.03 22.17 -10.12
CA MET A 502 8.86 22.56 -8.99
C MET A 502 9.56 21.37 -8.35
N LEU A 503 10.65 21.65 -7.62
CA LEU A 503 11.35 20.68 -6.80
C LEU A 503 11.37 21.12 -5.33
N ARG A 504 11.38 20.14 -4.45
CA ARG A 504 11.72 20.28 -3.04
C ARG A 504 12.99 19.48 -2.80
N LEU A 505 14.09 20.16 -2.48
CA LEU A 505 15.39 19.52 -2.31
C LEU A 505 15.82 19.54 -0.84
N VAL A 506 16.40 18.44 -0.40
CA VAL A 506 17.07 18.30 0.90
C VAL A 506 18.40 17.60 0.71
N MET A 507 19.36 17.86 1.60
CA MET A 507 20.59 17.11 1.73
C MET A 507 20.32 15.80 2.50
N GLY A 508 20.90 14.69 2.11
CA GLY A 508 20.73 13.38 2.74
C GLY A 508 19.49 12.66 2.27
N LEU A 509 18.95 11.79 3.13
CA LEU A 509 17.75 10.98 2.82
C LEU A 509 16.51 11.85 2.64
N GLY A 510 15.59 11.39 1.80
CA GLY A 510 14.49 12.20 1.27
C GLY A 510 13.28 12.43 2.18
N THR A 511 13.19 11.79 3.36
CA THR A 511 12.03 11.89 4.24
C THR A 511 11.72 13.32 4.65
N SER A 512 12.75 14.13 4.91
CA SER A 512 12.61 15.57 5.22
C SER A 512 12.08 16.44 4.07
N ALA A 513 12.08 15.95 2.82
CA ALA A 513 11.45 16.66 1.71
C ALA A 513 9.93 16.56 1.75
N VAL A 514 9.39 15.52 2.37
CA VAL A 514 7.97 15.20 2.46
C VAL A 514 7.43 15.52 3.84
N ASP A 515 8.11 15.00 4.90
CA ASP A 515 7.71 15.19 6.28
C ASP A 515 8.15 16.54 6.83
N ARG A 516 7.26 17.17 7.57
CA ARG A 516 7.57 18.42 8.25
C ARG A 516 7.97 18.15 9.69
N THR A 517 9.25 18.09 9.91
CA THR A 517 9.85 17.98 11.24
C THR A 517 10.61 19.24 11.61
N GLU A 518 10.90 19.40 12.91
CA GLU A 518 11.67 20.54 13.39
C GLU A 518 13.01 20.70 12.66
N GLY A 519 13.29 21.91 12.15
CA GLY A 519 14.50 22.22 11.38
C GLY A 519 14.51 21.64 9.95
N SER A 520 13.38 21.14 9.45
CA SER A 520 13.23 20.60 8.10
C SER A 520 12.60 21.63 7.17
N TYR A 521 13.43 22.45 6.53
CA TYR A 521 13.03 23.42 5.51
C TYR A 521 13.65 23.02 4.16
N PRO A 522 12.92 22.28 3.31
CA PRO A 522 13.44 21.92 2.00
C PRO A 522 13.68 23.15 1.14
N ARG A 523 14.70 23.11 0.30
CA ARG A 523 14.91 24.12 -0.72
C ARG A 523 13.84 24.02 -1.79
N LEU A 524 12.98 25.06 -1.91
CA LEU A 524 11.98 25.15 -2.97
C LEU A 524 12.64 25.71 -4.23
N VAL A 525 12.43 25.03 -5.37
CA VAL A 525 13.00 25.37 -6.66
C VAL A 525 11.88 25.42 -7.69
N SER A 526 11.69 26.58 -8.33
CA SER A 526 10.82 26.69 -9.51
C SER A 526 11.62 26.37 -10.74
N LEU A 527 11.16 25.43 -11.58
CA LEU A 527 11.95 24.95 -12.71
C LEU A 527 12.07 25.95 -13.89
N ASP A 528 11.25 26.99 -13.92
CA ASP A 528 11.42 28.14 -14.83
C ASP A 528 12.46 29.16 -14.32
N MET A 529 12.68 29.22 -13.01
CA MET A 529 13.62 30.16 -12.37
C MET A 529 14.38 29.50 -11.23
N PRO A 530 15.22 28.48 -11.50
CA PRO A 530 15.76 27.61 -10.47
C PRO A 530 16.62 28.33 -9.42
N GLU A 531 17.38 29.34 -9.83
CA GLU A 531 18.28 30.07 -8.92
C GLU A 531 17.57 31.05 -8.00
N LYS A 532 16.31 31.45 -8.31
CA LYS A 532 15.58 32.36 -7.44
C LYS A 532 15.23 31.73 -6.11
N THR A 533 15.34 32.54 -5.07
CA THR A 533 15.01 32.16 -3.70
C THR A 533 13.78 32.89 -3.21
N VAL A 534 13.00 32.27 -2.32
CA VAL A 534 11.89 32.92 -1.62
C VAL A 534 12.38 34.06 -0.73
N TYR A 535 13.52 33.85 -0.08
CA TYR A 535 14.12 34.78 0.86
C TYR A 535 15.28 35.55 0.25
N SER A 536 15.30 36.87 0.45
CA SER A 536 16.28 37.79 -0.14
C SER A 536 17.54 37.99 0.71
N THR A 537 17.42 37.88 2.04
CA THR A 537 18.55 38.08 2.96
C THR A 537 19.25 36.76 3.31
N TYR A 538 20.57 36.81 3.59
CA TYR A 538 21.32 35.63 4.07
C TYR A 538 20.76 35.11 5.39
N ALA A 539 20.39 36.00 6.31
CA ALA A 539 19.83 35.64 7.62
C ALA A 539 18.51 34.82 7.48
N ASP A 540 17.61 35.25 6.60
CA ASP A 540 16.34 34.51 6.36
C ASP A 540 16.59 33.19 5.60
N ARG A 541 17.51 33.20 4.63
CA ARG A 541 17.89 31.99 3.90
C ARG A 541 18.49 30.94 4.84
N HIS A 542 19.34 31.36 5.78
CA HIS A 542 19.90 30.48 6.80
C HIS A 542 18.83 30.00 7.77
N ARG A 543 18.00 30.92 8.29
CA ARG A 543 16.91 30.58 9.22
C ARG A 543 15.93 29.56 8.67
N PHE A 544 15.59 29.67 7.39
CA PHE A 544 14.63 28.80 6.71
C PHE A 544 15.31 27.78 5.79
N SER A 545 16.50 27.32 6.17
CA SER A 545 17.20 26.20 5.54
C SER A 545 17.04 24.92 6.35
N GLN A 546 17.45 23.80 5.76
CA GLN A 546 17.49 22.53 6.45
C GLN A 546 18.60 22.54 7.51
N GLY A 547 18.24 22.41 8.78
CA GLY A 547 19.21 22.41 9.89
C GLY A 547 19.70 21.04 10.34
N LYS A 548 18.94 19.97 10.00
CA LYS A 548 19.26 18.58 10.33
C LYS A 548 19.26 17.73 9.07
N VAL A 549 20.21 16.82 8.98
CA VAL A 549 20.38 15.89 7.85
C VAL A 549 20.03 14.48 8.31
N GLU A 550 19.24 13.77 7.53
CA GLU A 550 18.94 12.37 7.76
C GLU A 550 19.95 11.49 7.04
N VAL A 551 20.51 10.56 7.80
CA VAL A 551 21.58 9.66 7.34
C VAL A 551 21.38 8.26 7.91
N ILE A 552 21.88 7.25 7.24
CA ILE A 552 22.06 5.93 7.83
C ILE A 552 23.44 5.92 8.51
N ASN A 553 23.45 5.80 9.83
CA ASN A 553 24.70 5.65 10.59
C ASN A 553 25.08 4.19 10.65
N THR A 554 26.12 3.84 9.90
CA THR A 554 26.60 2.46 9.79
C THR A 554 27.32 1.94 11.03
N SER A 555 27.66 2.83 11.97
CA SER A 555 28.30 2.43 13.23
C SER A 555 27.30 1.98 14.29
N ILE A 556 26.10 2.51 14.26
CA ILE A 556 25.02 2.14 15.20
C ILE A 556 23.93 1.31 14.51
N HIS A 557 24.06 1.09 13.19
CA HIS A 557 23.13 0.33 12.35
C HIS A 557 21.70 0.89 12.34
N ASP A 558 21.57 2.22 12.33
CA ASP A 558 20.23 2.86 12.41
C ASP A 558 20.18 4.17 11.63
N LEU A 559 18.95 4.64 11.41
CA LEU A 559 18.66 5.95 10.84
C LEU A 559 18.85 7.02 11.91
N GLU A 560 19.60 8.06 11.59
CA GLU A 560 19.78 9.22 12.47
C GLU A 560 19.45 10.53 11.77
N ARG A 561 18.98 11.49 12.55
CA ARG A 561 18.78 12.87 12.13
C ARG A 561 19.75 13.78 12.89
N LEU A 562 20.80 14.19 12.22
CA LEU A 562 21.94 14.90 12.82
C LEU A 562 21.98 16.37 12.41
N PRO A 563 22.40 17.27 13.29
CA PRO A 563 22.66 18.68 12.93
C PRO A 563 23.72 18.78 11.82
N LEU A 564 23.56 19.75 10.91
CA LEU A 564 24.53 19.98 9.82
C LEU A 564 25.97 20.02 10.32
N ARG A 565 26.26 20.72 11.42
CA ARG A 565 27.59 20.82 12.03
C ARG A 565 28.26 19.46 12.34
N THR A 566 27.49 18.41 12.50
CA THR A 566 28.01 17.05 12.77
C THR A 566 28.40 16.37 11.46
N ILE A 567 27.65 16.62 10.39
CA ILE A 567 27.85 15.98 9.07
C ILE A 567 28.87 16.76 8.23
N GLU A 568 28.90 18.09 8.34
CA GLU A 568 29.74 18.96 7.50
C GLU A 568 31.23 18.55 7.47
N PRO A 569 31.88 18.18 8.60
CA PRO A 569 33.27 17.73 8.58
C PRO A 569 33.52 16.40 7.86
N GLU A 570 32.50 15.58 7.74
CA GLU A 570 32.58 14.23 7.14
C GLU A 570 32.38 14.25 5.62
N ILE A 571 31.77 15.31 5.08
CA ILE A 571 31.53 15.41 3.63
C ILE A 571 32.70 16.10 2.91
N PRO A 572 33.07 15.61 1.69
CA PRO A 572 34.15 16.18 0.91
C PRO A 572 33.90 17.67 0.56
N GLU A 573 34.99 18.43 0.40
CA GLU A 573 34.95 19.87 0.08
C GLU A 573 34.14 20.15 -1.21
N TYR A 574 34.24 19.30 -2.22
CA TYR A 574 33.46 19.48 -3.46
C TYR A 574 31.94 19.44 -3.21
N LEU A 575 31.46 18.56 -2.31
CA LEU A 575 30.06 18.50 -1.94
C LEU A 575 29.65 19.67 -1.02
N GLN A 576 30.54 20.09 -0.10
CA GLN A 576 30.28 21.31 0.67
C GLN A 576 30.04 22.51 -0.27
N ASN A 577 30.85 22.66 -1.32
CA ASN A 577 30.68 23.72 -2.32
C ASN A 577 29.39 23.60 -3.15
N ILE A 578 28.86 22.41 -3.34
CA ILE A 578 27.61 22.17 -4.07
C ILE A 578 26.39 22.40 -3.17
N LEU A 579 26.44 21.95 -1.93
CA LEU A 579 25.27 21.88 -1.04
C LEU A 579 25.17 23.05 -0.09
N LEU A 580 26.32 23.62 0.37
CA LEU A 580 26.36 24.59 1.44
C LEU A 580 26.64 26.00 0.93
N GLU A 581 26.18 26.97 1.68
CA GLU A 581 26.47 28.39 1.47
C GLU A 581 26.84 29.05 2.80
N HIS A 582 27.75 30.02 2.74
CA HIS A 582 28.22 30.78 3.92
C HIS A 582 27.25 31.92 4.25
N ASP A 583 26.92 32.06 5.52
CA ASP A 583 26.24 33.22 6.08
C ASP A 583 27.30 34.29 6.47
N PHE A 584 27.75 35.06 5.49
CA PHE A 584 28.78 36.07 5.67
C PHE A 584 28.40 37.14 6.69
N ASP A 585 27.10 37.43 6.85
CA ASP A 585 26.63 38.43 7.83
C ASP A 585 26.75 37.90 9.26
N ALA A 586 26.43 36.61 9.45
CA ALA A 586 26.61 35.92 10.72
C ALA A 586 28.09 35.77 11.07
N GLU A 587 28.92 35.40 10.12
CA GLU A 587 30.38 35.26 10.29
C GLU A 587 31.04 36.61 10.66
N SER A 588 30.62 37.70 10.03
CA SER A 588 31.10 39.04 10.33
C SER A 588 30.77 39.47 11.77
N ARG A 589 29.52 39.23 12.21
CA ARG A 589 29.11 39.47 13.58
C ARG A 589 29.86 38.62 14.59
N LEU A 590 30.12 37.34 14.28
CA LEU A 590 30.90 36.45 15.14
C LEU A 590 32.37 36.93 15.24
N ARG A 591 32.98 37.43 14.15
CA ARG A 591 34.33 38.02 14.16
C ARG A 591 34.42 39.28 15.02
N GLU A 592 33.41 40.15 14.93
CA GLU A 592 33.32 41.32 15.79
C GLU A 592 33.27 40.96 17.29
N MET A 593 32.64 39.79 17.59
CA MET A 593 32.60 39.24 18.95
C MET A 593 33.88 38.44 19.32
N GLY A 594 34.92 38.47 18.49
CA GLY A 594 36.18 37.76 18.71
C GLY A 594 36.16 36.28 18.46
N ARG A 595 35.07 35.76 17.84
CA ARG A 595 34.92 34.32 17.48
C ARG A 595 35.18 34.13 16.00
N ARG A 596 36.16 33.28 15.68
CA ARG A 596 36.40 32.83 14.29
C ARG A 596 35.68 31.48 14.06
N VAL A 597 34.41 31.54 13.70
CA VAL A 597 33.58 30.38 13.43
C VAL A 597 32.97 30.53 12.03
N SER A 598 33.04 29.49 11.19
CA SER A 598 32.30 29.45 9.96
C SER A 598 30.81 29.25 10.26
N SER A 599 29.95 29.89 9.52
CA SER A 599 28.50 29.77 9.64
C SER A 599 27.96 29.38 8.27
N THR A 600 27.69 28.10 8.10
CA THR A 600 27.21 27.47 6.84
C THR A 600 25.78 27.04 7.00
N PHE A 601 25.05 26.97 5.88
CA PHE A 601 23.69 26.44 5.82
C PHE A 601 23.46 25.69 4.50
N ILE A 602 22.49 24.74 4.49
CA ILE A 602 22.14 23.94 3.31
C ILE A 602 21.32 24.79 2.34
N SER A 603 21.87 25.04 1.16
CA SER A 603 21.21 25.81 0.10
C SER A 603 21.00 25.03 -1.20
N CYS A 604 21.72 23.93 -1.41
CA CYS A 604 21.79 23.16 -2.65
C CYS A 604 22.11 24.02 -3.89
N LYS A 605 22.83 25.13 -3.69
CA LYS A 605 23.06 26.15 -4.74
C LYS A 605 23.76 25.58 -5.96
N GLY A 606 24.77 24.73 -5.76
CA GLY A 606 25.50 24.12 -6.88
C GLY A 606 24.64 23.22 -7.73
N LEU A 607 23.70 22.46 -7.15
CA LEU A 607 22.74 21.67 -7.89
C LEU A 607 21.77 22.56 -8.69
N VAL A 608 21.22 23.57 -8.03
CA VAL A 608 20.23 24.47 -8.62
C VAL A 608 20.83 25.33 -9.75
N SER A 609 22.11 25.68 -9.64
CA SER A 609 22.82 26.45 -10.68
C SER A 609 23.28 25.57 -11.86
N ASN A 610 23.18 24.25 -11.76
CA ASN A 610 23.47 23.35 -12.89
C ASN A 610 22.30 23.36 -13.86
N LYS A 611 22.44 24.16 -14.93
CA LYS A 611 21.38 24.35 -15.93
C LYS A 611 20.99 23.04 -16.65
N THR A 612 21.94 22.15 -16.87
CA THR A 612 21.71 20.87 -17.55
C THR A 612 20.83 19.98 -16.64
N LEU A 613 21.21 19.83 -15.39
CA LEU A 613 20.45 19.07 -14.39
C LEU A 613 19.02 19.62 -14.24
N MET A 614 18.87 20.94 -14.08
CA MET A 614 17.52 21.54 -13.91
C MET A 614 16.66 21.38 -15.16
N SER A 615 17.26 21.50 -16.36
CA SER A 615 16.55 21.25 -17.62
C SER A 615 16.15 19.78 -17.77
N GLN A 616 17.01 18.85 -17.37
CA GLN A 616 16.68 17.41 -17.41
C GLN A 616 15.57 17.08 -16.40
N MET A 617 15.60 17.62 -15.20
CA MET A 617 14.54 17.44 -14.22
C MET A 617 13.18 17.98 -14.74
N GLN A 618 13.18 19.14 -15.38
CA GLN A 618 11.96 19.69 -15.95
C GLN A 618 11.41 18.82 -17.10
N ARG A 619 12.26 18.38 -18.02
CA ARG A 619 11.88 17.51 -19.15
C ARG A 619 11.40 16.16 -18.67
N MET A 620 12.08 15.57 -17.67
CA MET A 620 11.69 14.32 -17.04
C MET A 620 10.26 14.39 -16.47
N LEU A 621 9.97 15.39 -15.66
CA LEU A 621 8.62 15.58 -15.11
C LEU A 621 7.58 15.82 -16.19
N ARG A 622 7.93 16.58 -17.23
CA ARG A 622 7.03 16.90 -18.33
C ARG A 622 6.72 15.68 -19.19
N CYS A 623 7.71 14.89 -19.59
CA CYS A 623 7.47 13.71 -20.42
C CYS A 623 6.60 12.67 -19.70
N ILE A 624 6.79 12.51 -18.38
CA ILE A 624 5.91 11.64 -17.58
C ILE A 624 4.49 12.20 -17.53
N GLN A 625 4.34 13.51 -17.25
CA GLN A 625 3.02 14.16 -17.22
C GLN A 625 2.27 14.02 -18.54
N ASP A 626 2.97 14.20 -19.67
CA ASP A 626 2.37 14.13 -21.00
C ASP A 626 1.82 12.72 -21.27
N GLU A 627 2.52 11.66 -20.86
CA GLU A 627 2.06 10.27 -20.98
C GLU A 627 0.92 9.91 -20.00
N TYR A 628 0.97 10.42 -18.77
CA TYR A 628 -0.11 10.25 -17.79
C TYR A 628 -1.37 11.07 -18.16
N GLU A 629 -1.22 12.06 -19.06
CA GLU A 629 -2.24 13.08 -19.34
C GLU A 629 -2.76 13.76 -18.05
N TYR A 630 -1.91 13.79 -17.04
CA TYR A 630 -2.22 14.27 -15.71
C TYR A 630 -0.95 14.71 -14.99
N PRO A 631 -1.00 15.78 -14.15
CA PRO A 631 0.14 16.15 -13.34
C PRO A 631 0.62 14.98 -12.47
N VAL A 632 1.93 14.89 -12.29
CA VAL A 632 2.57 13.83 -11.49
C VAL A 632 3.46 14.42 -10.41
N ASP A 633 3.63 13.67 -9.32
CA ASP A 633 4.72 13.85 -8.39
C ASP A 633 5.69 12.66 -8.45
N THR A 634 6.95 12.94 -8.18
CA THR A 634 8.02 11.95 -8.23
C THR A 634 8.93 12.11 -7.01
N GLU A 635 9.41 11.00 -6.46
CA GLU A 635 10.50 11.01 -5.50
C GLU A 635 11.80 10.63 -6.19
N PHE A 636 12.87 11.33 -5.87
CA PHE A 636 14.18 11.10 -6.50
C PHE A 636 15.34 11.39 -5.55
N THR A 637 16.50 10.83 -5.88
CA THR A 637 17.78 11.20 -5.28
C THR A 637 18.76 11.66 -6.35
N ILE A 638 19.75 12.43 -5.96
CA ILE A 638 20.85 12.90 -6.81
C ILE A 638 22.15 12.58 -6.10
N ASN A 639 23.06 11.94 -6.83
CA ASN A 639 24.45 11.77 -6.42
C ASN A 639 25.36 12.57 -7.35
N VAL A 640 26.45 13.10 -6.82
CA VAL A 640 27.45 13.87 -7.57
C VAL A 640 28.84 13.36 -7.22
N SER A 641 29.66 13.08 -8.23
CA SER A 641 31.04 12.68 -8.07
C SER A 641 31.98 13.88 -7.90
N ASP A 642 33.22 13.62 -7.54
CA ASP A 642 34.29 14.62 -7.46
C ASP A 642 34.68 15.23 -8.84
N SER A 643 34.39 14.50 -9.92
CA SER A 643 34.55 15.01 -11.31
C SER A 643 33.41 15.95 -11.73
N GLY A 644 32.34 16.07 -10.91
CA GLY A 644 31.16 16.85 -11.25
C GLY A 644 30.11 16.09 -12.10
N GLU A 645 30.33 14.79 -12.35
CA GLU A 645 29.32 13.93 -12.94
C GLU A 645 28.22 13.65 -11.92
N TYR A 646 26.98 13.54 -12.39
CA TYR A 646 25.84 13.26 -11.51
C TYR A 646 24.99 12.12 -12.05
N SER A 647 24.31 11.44 -11.13
CA SER A 647 23.24 10.49 -11.41
C SER A 647 21.95 10.88 -10.70
N ILE A 648 20.82 10.51 -11.28
CA ILE A 648 19.48 10.70 -10.72
C ILE A 648 18.88 9.32 -10.51
N ASP A 649 18.42 9.02 -9.31
CA ASP A 649 17.63 7.82 -9.06
C ASP A 649 16.17 8.20 -8.87
N LEU A 650 15.28 7.69 -9.74
CA LEU A 650 13.84 7.89 -9.67
C LEU A 650 13.21 6.77 -8.84
N LEU A 651 12.73 7.12 -7.65
CA LEU A 651 12.29 6.18 -6.62
C LEU A 651 10.79 5.90 -6.62
N GLN A 652 9.99 6.86 -7.06
CA GLN A 652 8.53 6.77 -7.08
C GLN A 652 7.94 7.74 -8.11
N CYS A 653 6.81 7.37 -8.70
CA CYS A 653 5.99 8.27 -9.50
C CYS A 653 4.52 7.93 -9.33
N ARG A 654 3.71 8.96 -9.15
CA ARG A 654 2.25 8.83 -9.02
C ARG A 654 1.52 10.03 -9.60
N PRO A 655 0.22 9.89 -9.95
CA PRO A 655 -0.62 11.02 -10.29
C PRO A 655 -0.70 12.00 -9.13
N LEU A 656 -0.39 13.28 -9.38
CA LEU A 656 -0.50 14.33 -8.38
C LEU A 656 -1.99 14.61 -8.11
N GLN A 657 -2.39 14.61 -6.86
CA GLN A 657 -3.75 14.99 -6.50
C GLN A 657 -3.90 16.52 -6.65
N VAL A 658 -4.25 16.95 -7.85
CA VAL A 658 -4.52 18.35 -8.16
C VAL A 658 -6.00 18.53 -8.43
N ILE A 659 -6.62 19.38 -7.68
CA ILE A 659 -8.01 19.76 -7.93
C ILE A 659 -8.01 20.80 -9.06
N LYS A 660 -8.42 20.40 -10.26
CA LYS A 660 -8.70 21.31 -11.37
C LYS A 660 -10.07 21.94 -11.16
N ASP A 661 -10.17 22.93 -10.26
CA ASP A 661 -11.41 23.68 -10.13
C ASP A 661 -11.51 24.71 -11.25
N LYS A 662 -12.52 24.54 -12.10
CA LYS A 662 -12.88 25.47 -13.18
C LYS A 662 -14.01 26.40 -12.78
N SER A 663 -14.66 26.22 -11.62
CA SER A 663 -15.73 27.07 -11.13
C SER A 663 -15.15 28.21 -10.27
N GLY A 664 -15.40 29.45 -10.61
CA GLY A 664 -15.13 30.59 -9.74
C GLY A 664 -16.29 30.74 -8.75
N VAL A 665 -15.98 31.03 -7.50
CA VAL A 665 -16.96 31.46 -6.51
C VAL A 665 -16.91 32.99 -6.42
N ALA A 666 -18.04 33.65 -6.58
CA ALA A 666 -18.10 35.08 -6.38
C ALA A 666 -17.97 35.38 -4.88
N VAL A 667 -16.85 35.97 -4.47
CA VAL A 667 -16.70 36.51 -3.13
C VAL A 667 -17.50 37.79 -3.03
N PRO A 668 -18.40 37.95 -2.05
CA PRO A 668 -19.22 39.14 -1.91
C PRO A 668 -18.36 40.41 -1.75
N ASP A 669 -18.65 41.43 -2.53
CA ASP A 669 -18.03 42.75 -2.39
C ASP A 669 -18.76 43.58 -1.33
N ASN A 670 -18.04 44.46 -0.65
CA ASN A 670 -18.61 45.48 0.27
C ASN A 670 -19.25 44.93 1.57
N ILE A 671 -18.72 43.86 2.14
CA ILE A 671 -19.10 43.44 3.49
C ILE A 671 -18.46 44.36 4.53
N SER A 672 -19.27 44.84 5.50
CA SER A 672 -18.76 45.63 6.62
C SER A 672 -17.74 44.81 7.44
N GLN A 673 -16.63 45.44 7.82
CA GLN A 673 -15.59 44.80 8.64
C GLN A 673 -16.14 44.23 9.96
N GLU A 674 -17.26 44.76 10.43
CA GLU A 674 -17.95 44.23 11.61
C GLU A 674 -18.45 42.79 11.43
N HIS A 675 -18.63 42.35 10.18
CA HIS A 675 -19.11 41.00 9.83
C HIS A 675 -18.02 40.10 9.27
N ILE A 676 -16.77 40.53 9.21
CA ILE A 676 -15.65 39.74 8.72
C ILE A 676 -14.89 39.10 9.89
N LEU A 677 -14.85 37.78 9.94
CA LEU A 677 -14.01 37.02 10.87
C LEU A 677 -12.58 36.91 10.34
N LEU A 678 -12.43 36.50 9.09
CA LEU A 678 -11.15 36.34 8.41
C LEU A 678 -11.28 36.76 6.95
N GLU A 679 -10.35 37.57 6.48
CA GLU A 679 -10.16 37.88 5.06
C GLU A 679 -8.68 37.78 4.72
N SER A 680 -8.36 37.01 3.66
CA SER A 680 -6.97 36.80 3.24
C SER A 680 -6.85 36.73 1.72
N LYS A 681 -5.63 37.05 1.23
CA LYS A 681 -5.22 36.90 -0.17
C LYS A 681 -3.95 36.10 -0.31
N GLY A 682 -3.98 35.09 -1.18
CA GLY A 682 -2.82 34.22 -1.40
C GLY A 682 -2.43 33.38 -0.18
N ALA A 683 -3.40 33.05 0.67
CA ALA A 683 -3.21 32.32 1.92
C ALA A 683 -4.07 31.03 1.99
N SER A 684 -4.87 30.73 0.98
CA SER A 684 -5.77 29.59 0.95
C SER A 684 -5.44 28.61 -0.16
N MET A 685 -5.85 27.35 0.03
CA MET A 685 -5.67 26.25 -0.89
C MET A 685 -6.81 25.25 -0.75
N GLY A 686 -7.16 24.60 -1.87
CA GLY A 686 -8.26 23.67 -1.97
C GLY A 686 -9.17 24.04 -3.12
N LEU A 687 -10.47 23.76 -3.00
CA LEU A 687 -11.48 24.10 -4.00
C LEU A 687 -11.98 25.53 -3.82
N SER A 688 -12.39 26.18 -4.92
CA SER A 688 -13.31 27.32 -4.82
C SER A 688 -14.62 26.82 -4.22
N LYS A 689 -15.00 27.36 -3.05
CA LYS A 689 -16.14 26.86 -2.27
C LYS A 689 -16.86 28.01 -1.61
N ALA A 690 -18.19 27.97 -1.66
CA ALA A 690 -19.04 28.76 -0.77
C ALA A 690 -19.82 27.78 0.12
N SER A 691 -19.70 27.90 1.43
CA SER A 691 -20.38 27.02 2.39
C SER A 691 -20.69 27.75 3.68
N LYS A 692 -21.71 27.26 4.40
CA LYS A 692 -21.95 27.68 5.78
C LYS A 692 -20.96 26.97 6.70
N LEU A 693 -20.66 27.61 7.81
CA LEU A 693 -19.93 27.00 8.93
C LEU A 693 -20.88 26.91 10.13
N ASP A 694 -20.89 25.74 10.77
CA ASP A 694 -21.73 25.48 11.95
C ASP A 694 -20.91 25.48 13.23
N ILE A 695 -19.67 24.98 13.18
CA ILE A 695 -18.78 24.85 14.34
C ILE A 695 -17.40 25.44 14.00
N ILE A 696 -16.87 26.23 14.93
CA ILE A 696 -15.48 26.67 14.87
C ILE A 696 -14.76 26.16 16.12
N VAL A 697 -13.71 25.40 15.91
CA VAL A 697 -12.79 24.95 16.96
C VAL A 697 -11.56 25.88 16.92
N TYR A 698 -11.36 26.63 17.96
CA TYR A 698 -10.29 27.62 18.08
C TYR A 698 -9.33 27.21 19.19
N VAL A 699 -8.07 27.04 18.86
CA VAL A 699 -7.00 26.81 19.84
C VAL A 699 -6.30 28.15 20.11
N ASP A 700 -6.37 28.64 21.36
CA ASP A 700 -5.75 29.93 21.73
C ASP A 700 -4.22 29.86 21.62
N PRO A 701 -3.59 30.66 20.75
CA PRO A 701 -2.14 30.58 20.51
C PRO A 701 -1.32 30.90 21.75
N VAL A 702 -1.78 31.88 22.54
CA VAL A 702 -1.05 32.37 23.72
C VAL A 702 -1.04 31.35 24.83
N VAL A 703 -2.22 30.74 25.07
CA VAL A 703 -2.35 29.70 26.09
C VAL A 703 -1.59 28.45 25.67
N TYR A 704 -1.76 28.00 24.41
CA TYR A 704 -1.09 26.80 23.88
C TYR A 704 0.44 26.89 23.99
N TYR A 705 1.05 27.99 23.56
CA TYR A 705 2.51 28.08 23.61
C TYR A 705 3.08 28.25 25.02
N ASN A 706 2.26 28.72 25.96
CA ASN A 706 2.63 28.79 27.38
C ASN A 706 2.41 27.47 28.15
N MET A 707 1.75 26.47 27.55
CA MET A 707 1.58 25.17 28.16
C MET A 707 2.90 24.40 28.30
N PRO A 708 3.03 23.54 29.33
CA PRO A 708 4.16 22.60 29.44
C PRO A 708 4.22 21.68 28.17
N TYR A 709 5.43 21.41 27.71
CA TYR A 709 5.67 20.59 26.51
C TYR A 709 4.95 19.24 26.58
N SER A 710 4.98 18.58 27.75
CA SER A 710 4.36 17.28 27.98
C SER A 710 2.82 17.29 27.82
N GLU A 711 2.20 18.44 27.99
CA GLU A 711 0.74 18.58 27.96
C GLU A 711 0.21 18.96 26.57
N LYS A 712 1.04 19.46 25.67
CA LYS A 712 0.62 19.89 24.33
C LYS A 712 0.02 18.77 23.47
N ASN A 713 0.44 17.53 23.70
CA ASN A 713 -0.15 16.37 23.02
C ASN A 713 -1.60 16.09 23.44
N THR A 714 -2.05 16.59 24.60
CA THR A 714 -3.44 16.45 25.03
C THR A 714 -4.38 17.30 24.18
N VAL A 715 -3.88 18.45 23.68
CA VAL A 715 -4.63 19.31 22.76
C VAL A 715 -4.94 18.59 21.46
N ALA A 716 -3.96 17.90 20.86
CA ALA A 716 -4.17 17.11 19.65
C ALA A 716 -5.19 15.97 19.87
N LYS A 717 -5.07 15.27 20.99
CA LYS A 717 -6.03 14.21 21.34
C LYS A 717 -7.46 14.73 21.51
N MET A 718 -7.60 15.92 22.11
CA MET A 718 -8.90 16.55 22.29
C MET A 718 -9.50 16.99 20.94
N ILE A 719 -8.69 17.54 20.02
CA ILE A 719 -9.15 17.85 18.66
C ILE A 719 -9.64 16.57 17.98
N GLY A 720 -8.91 15.46 18.09
CA GLY A 720 -9.36 14.15 17.57
C GLY A 720 -10.68 13.69 18.20
N ARG A 721 -10.89 13.92 19.50
CA ARG A 721 -12.16 13.61 20.17
C ARG A 721 -13.31 14.49 19.66
N ILE A 722 -13.08 15.79 19.47
CA ILE A 722 -14.05 16.71 18.87
C ILE A 722 -14.41 16.24 17.45
N ASN A 723 -13.38 15.96 16.64
CA ASN A 723 -13.54 15.42 15.30
C ASN A 723 -14.44 14.17 15.28
N TRP A 724 -14.18 13.23 16.19
CA TRP A 724 -14.97 12.04 16.34
C TRP A 724 -16.42 12.31 16.78
N THR A 725 -16.63 13.22 17.72
CA THR A 725 -17.96 13.58 18.26
C THR A 725 -18.89 14.11 17.19
N TYR A 726 -18.35 14.90 16.25
CA TYR A 726 -19.14 15.47 15.16
C TYR A 726 -19.16 14.61 13.89
N ARG A 727 -18.53 13.43 13.92
CA ARG A 727 -18.56 12.50 12.80
C ARG A 727 -19.98 12.15 12.41
N SER A 728 -20.29 12.25 11.12
CA SER A 728 -21.62 11.98 10.57
C SER A 728 -22.75 12.91 11.09
N SER A 729 -22.40 14.01 11.76
CA SER A 729 -23.40 15.00 12.23
C SER A 729 -23.98 15.87 11.11
N GLY A 730 -23.30 15.89 9.93
CA GLY A 730 -23.63 16.79 8.82
C GLY A 730 -23.33 18.26 9.11
N LYS A 731 -22.62 18.59 10.19
CA LYS A 731 -22.20 19.95 10.52
C LYS A 731 -20.90 20.31 9.80
N HIS A 732 -20.84 21.51 9.26
CA HIS A 732 -19.64 22.06 8.64
C HIS A 732 -18.73 22.69 9.68
N MET A 733 -17.48 22.20 9.78
CA MET A 733 -16.58 22.55 10.83
C MET A 733 -15.32 23.25 10.33
N MET A 734 -14.83 24.23 11.08
CA MET A 734 -13.52 24.85 10.88
C MET A 734 -12.63 24.65 12.10
N LEU A 735 -11.38 24.26 11.85
CA LEU A 735 -10.32 24.16 12.86
C LEU A 735 -9.36 25.34 12.69
N MET A 736 -9.11 26.08 13.78
CA MET A 736 -8.10 27.14 13.83
C MET A 736 -7.05 26.78 14.87
N VAL A 737 -5.80 26.59 14.46
CA VAL A 737 -4.71 26.16 15.33
C VAL A 737 -3.49 27.07 15.23
N PRO A 738 -2.74 27.26 16.34
CA PRO A 738 -1.46 27.94 16.30
C PRO A 738 -0.40 27.06 15.64
N GLY A 739 0.36 27.64 14.71
CA GLY A 739 1.41 26.93 14.03
C GLY A 739 0.91 25.84 13.10
N ARG A 740 1.73 24.82 12.88
CA ARG A 740 1.49 23.77 11.88
C ARG A 740 0.54 22.69 12.39
N VAL A 741 -0.33 22.27 11.50
CA VAL A 741 -1.13 21.04 11.65
C VAL A 741 -0.26 19.84 11.21
N GLY A 742 -0.38 18.71 11.91
CA GLY A 742 0.32 17.49 11.52
C GLY A 742 1.84 17.52 11.70
N THR A 743 2.31 18.35 12.60
CA THR A 743 3.73 18.36 12.98
C THR A 743 4.01 17.30 14.04
N SER A 744 5.20 16.70 14.00
CA SER A 744 5.66 15.81 15.07
C SER A 744 6.18 16.58 16.30
N SER A 745 6.39 17.91 16.17
CA SER A 745 6.92 18.78 17.24
C SER A 745 5.85 19.74 17.75
N PRO A 746 5.42 19.61 19.02
CA PRO A 746 4.47 20.54 19.64
C PRO A 746 4.93 22.01 19.73
N GLU A 747 6.20 22.28 19.47
CA GLU A 747 6.74 23.66 19.42
C GLU A 747 6.46 24.35 18.09
N LEU A 748 6.28 23.55 17.02
CA LEU A 748 6.01 24.08 15.70
C LEU A 748 4.52 24.23 15.40
N GLY A 749 3.66 23.67 16.25
CA GLY A 749 2.24 23.69 16.09
C GLY A 749 1.54 22.55 16.84
N VAL A 750 0.32 22.20 16.46
CA VAL A 750 -0.43 21.17 17.15
C VAL A 750 -0.17 19.81 16.49
N PRO A 751 0.32 18.81 17.24
CA PRO A 751 0.74 17.52 16.68
C PRO A 751 -0.45 16.57 16.39
N THR A 752 -1.37 17.02 15.54
CA THR A 752 -2.50 16.22 15.06
C THR A 752 -2.08 15.30 13.91
N THR A 753 -2.77 14.17 13.78
CA THR A 753 -2.75 13.36 12.56
C THR A 753 -3.92 13.75 11.65
N PHE A 754 -3.91 13.30 10.40
CA PHE A 754 -5.06 13.50 9.51
C PHE A 754 -6.36 12.92 10.09
N ALA A 755 -6.29 11.77 10.75
CA ALA A 755 -7.45 11.15 11.41
C ALA A 755 -8.08 12.06 12.49
N ASP A 756 -7.27 12.90 13.14
CA ASP A 756 -7.75 13.83 14.18
C ASP A 756 -8.50 15.03 13.62
N ILE A 757 -8.37 15.32 12.31
CA ILE A 757 -8.92 16.55 11.70
C ILE A 757 -9.78 16.28 10.47
N SER A 758 -10.04 15.08 10.18
CA SER A 758 -10.59 14.61 8.92
C SER A 758 -12.08 14.94 8.69
N GLU A 759 -12.83 15.32 9.71
CA GLU A 759 -14.24 15.76 9.59
C GLU A 759 -14.37 17.28 9.47
N PHE A 760 -13.25 18.02 9.54
CA PHE A 760 -13.28 19.45 9.34
C PHE A 760 -13.37 19.79 7.84
N ASP A 761 -14.18 20.79 7.49
CA ASP A 761 -14.26 21.35 6.13
C ASP A 761 -13.14 22.33 5.84
N VAL A 762 -12.62 22.96 6.89
CA VAL A 762 -11.60 24.02 6.82
C VAL A 762 -10.58 23.84 7.92
N VAL A 763 -9.30 23.90 7.56
CA VAL A 763 -8.18 23.94 8.50
C VAL A 763 -7.43 25.27 8.32
N CYS A 764 -7.27 26.01 9.39
CA CYS A 764 -6.59 27.29 9.42
C CYS A 764 -5.39 27.28 10.37
N GLU A 765 -4.20 27.47 9.85
CA GLU A 765 -2.97 27.68 10.64
C GLU A 765 -2.82 29.16 10.97
N MET A 766 -2.44 29.48 12.22
CA MET A 766 -2.24 30.85 12.66
C MET A 766 -0.77 31.09 12.98
N GLU A 767 -0.19 32.15 12.42
CA GLU A 767 1.17 32.59 12.72
C GLU A 767 1.24 33.16 14.15
N GLU A 768 2.19 32.67 14.95
CA GLU A 768 2.46 33.15 16.29
C GLU A 768 3.87 33.74 16.37
N ALA A 769 3.94 35.05 16.51
CA ALA A 769 5.20 35.80 16.49
C ALA A 769 6.18 35.42 17.62
N ARG A 770 5.69 34.93 18.77
CA ARG A 770 6.52 34.55 19.92
C ARG A 770 7.31 33.27 19.69
N ALA A 771 6.76 32.35 18.90
CA ALA A 771 7.43 31.11 18.57
C ALA A 771 8.41 31.26 17.39
N GLY A 772 8.49 32.44 16.79
CA GLY A 772 9.30 32.68 15.60
C GLY A 772 8.89 31.87 14.41
N TYR A 773 7.63 31.42 14.38
CA TYR A 773 7.03 30.58 13.35
C TYR A 773 6.33 31.49 12.33
N ASN A 774 6.68 31.26 11.06
CA ASN A 774 5.90 31.73 9.94
C ASN A 774 5.16 30.56 9.37
N PRO A 775 3.82 30.54 9.35
CA PRO A 775 3.11 29.43 8.74
C PRO A 775 3.51 29.32 7.26
N GLU A 776 4.31 28.31 6.95
CA GLU A 776 4.43 27.86 5.59
C GLU A 776 3.20 27.03 5.30
N LEU A 777 2.58 27.31 4.15
CA LEU A 777 1.49 26.49 3.66
C LEU A 777 1.98 25.03 3.60
N SER A 778 1.15 24.07 4.05
CA SER A 778 1.55 22.65 4.18
C SER A 778 1.74 21.89 2.85
N TYR A 779 2.22 22.59 1.80
CA TYR A 779 2.43 22.05 0.46
C TYR A 779 3.44 20.91 0.42
N GLY A 780 3.05 19.83 -0.25
CA GLY A 780 3.91 18.68 -0.50
C GLY A 780 4.23 17.85 0.74
N SER A 781 3.60 18.07 1.88
CA SER A 781 3.61 17.15 3.00
C SER A 781 2.52 16.11 2.83
N HIS A 782 2.64 14.96 3.50
CA HIS A 782 1.62 13.90 3.46
C HIS A 782 0.25 14.43 3.93
N ILE A 783 0.24 15.26 4.97
CA ILE A 783 -1.01 15.84 5.48
C ILE A 783 -1.67 16.78 4.47
N PHE A 784 -0.90 17.49 3.66
CA PHE A 784 -1.45 18.32 2.61
C PHE A 784 -2.17 17.50 1.54
N GLN A 785 -1.56 16.40 1.11
CA GLN A 785 -2.19 15.49 0.15
C GLN A 785 -3.50 14.93 0.71
N ASP A 786 -3.52 14.57 1.99
CA ASP A 786 -4.73 14.12 2.68
C ASP A 786 -5.82 15.19 2.69
N LEU A 787 -5.47 16.44 2.98
CA LEU A 787 -6.43 17.56 2.98
C LEU A 787 -7.01 17.78 1.58
N VAL A 788 -6.17 17.77 0.54
CA VAL A 788 -6.61 17.91 -0.86
C VAL A 788 -7.52 16.76 -1.26
N GLU A 789 -7.14 15.52 -0.95
CA GLU A 789 -7.93 14.33 -1.29
C GLU A 789 -9.28 14.28 -0.56
N ALA A 790 -9.34 14.82 0.65
CA ALA A 790 -10.56 14.92 1.43
C ALA A 790 -11.40 16.16 1.12
N GLU A 791 -10.97 16.99 0.15
CA GLU A 791 -11.61 18.28 -0.20
C GLU A 791 -11.68 19.25 1.00
N ILE A 792 -10.76 19.14 1.95
CA ILE A 792 -10.64 20.05 3.08
C ILE A 792 -9.92 21.32 2.62
N LEU A 793 -10.57 22.47 2.82
CA LEU A 793 -9.96 23.75 2.52
C LEU A 793 -8.87 24.07 3.56
N TYR A 794 -7.68 24.38 3.08
CA TYR A 794 -6.60 24.86 3.93
C TYR A 794 -6.43 26.38 3.78
N THR A 795 -6.22 27.07 4.90
CA THR A 795 -5.88 28.50 4.91
C THR A 795 -4.91 28.83 6.05
N ALA A 796 -4.34 30.03 6.02
CA ALA A 796 -3.47 30.49 7.07
C ALA A 796 -3.67 31.98 7.38
N VAL A 797 -3.48 32.35 8.65
CA VAL A 797 -3.42 33.74 9.15
C VAL A 797 -1.96 34.12 9.29
N PHE A 798 -1.53 35.10 8.50
CA PHE A 798 -0.16 35.64 8.52
C PHE A 798 -0.10 36.98 9.20
N ASN A 799 1.01 37.29 9.86
CA ASN A 799 1.29 38.62 10.39
C ASN A 799 1.84 39.60 9.31
N ASN A 800 1.36 39.50 8.07
CA ASN A 800 1.78 40.28 6.92
C ASN A 800 0.59 40.70 6.06
N SER A 801 0.85 41.29 4.88
CA SER A 801 -0.16 41.80 3.94
C SER A 801 -1.05 40.71 3.28
N LYS A 802 -0.80 39.43 3.53
CA LYS A 802 -1.66 38.34 3.01
C LYS A 802 -2.96 38.26 3.83
N THR A 803 -2.92 38.54 5.14
CA THR A 803 -4.12 38.63 5.97
C THR A 803 -4.61 40.07 5.95
N LEU A 804 -5.74 40.29 5.33
CA LEU A 804 -6.36 41.62 5.21
C LEU A 804 -7.14 41.99 6.46
N HIS A 805 -7.82 41.01 7.06
CA HIS A 805 -8.59 41.17 8.30
C HIS A 805 -8.63 39.86 9.09
N PHE A 806 -8.48 39.94 10.42
CA PHE A 806 -8.67 38.81 11.32
C PHE A 806 -9.15 39.30 12.69
N ALA A 807 -10.33 38.81 13.10
CA ALA A 807 -11.02 39.30 14.30
C ALA A 807 -11.53 38.14 15.17
N PRO A 808 -10.61 37.35 15.79
CA PRO A 808 -10.99 36.22 16.64
C PRO A 808 -11.74 36.63 17.92
N GLU A 809 -11.66 37.90 18.33
CA GLU A 809 -12.42 38.45 19.47
C GLU A 809 -13.93 38.34 19.27
N LYS A 810 -14.42 38.23 18.03
CA LYS A 810 -15.86 38.06 17.73
C LYS A 810 -16.39 36.71 18.20
N LEU A 811 -15.51 35.72 18.31
CA LEU A 811 -15.84 34.39 18.83
C LEU A 811 -15.95 34.38 20.36
N LYS A 812 -15.22 35.26 21.06
CA LYS A 812 -15.15 35.25 22.54
C LYS A 812 -16.47 35.56 23.24
N GLY A 813 -17.45 36.08 22.52
CA GLY A 813 -18.81 36.28 23.04
C GLY A 813 -19.72 35.04 23.02
N LEU A 814 -19.27 33.96 22.40
CA LEU A 814 -20.00 32.72 22.28
C LEU A 814 -19.65 31.73 23.42
N ARG A 815 -20.60 30.87 23.77
CA ARG A 815 -20.35 29.81 24.77
C ARG A 815 -19.33 28.81 24.22
N ASN A 816 -18.32 28.47 25.03
CA ASN A 816 -17.46 27.34 24.77
C ASN A 816 -18.22 26.03 25.05
N MET A 817 -18.35 25.15 24.05
CA MET A 817 -19.06 23.88 24.15
C MET A 817 -18.10 22.71 24.46
N LEU A 818 -16.86 22.96 24.81
CA LEU A 818 -15.89 21.89 25.08
C LEU A 818 -16.34 21.02 26.26
N GLU A 819 -16.92 21.64 27.31
CA GLU A 819 -17.46 20.93 28.47
C GLU A 819 -18.57 19.95 28.10
N ASP A 820 -19.39 20.25 27.08
CA ASP A 820 -20.45 19.36 26.60
C ASP A 820 -19.87 18.09 25.92
N ILE A 821 -18.60 18.15 25.47
CA ILE A 821 -17.89 17.04 24.84
C ILE A 821 -17.06 16.26 25.86
N ASP A 822 -16.42 16.97 26.81
CA ASP A 822 -15.62 16.39 27.89
C ASP A 822 -15.61 17.29 29.13
N GLU A 823 -16.48 17.01 30.10
CA GLU A 823 -16.59 17.78 31.35
C GLU A 823 -15.29 17.87 32.17
N ASN A 824 -14.36 16.92 31.95
CA ASN A 824 -13.13 16.80 32.75
C ASN A 824 -11.87 17.07 31.91
N SER A 825 -11.98 17.74 30.77
CA SER A 825 -10.84 17.97 29.86
C SER A 825 -9.72 18.79 30.48
N GLY A 826 -10.04 19.80 31.31
CA GLY A 826 -9.09 20.78 31.83
C GLY A 826 -8.43 21.62 30.74
N LEU A 827 -9.00 21.65 29.54
CA LEU A 827 -8.46 22.35 28.36
C LEU A 827 -9.33 23.53 27.91
N ASP A 828 -10.29 23.95 28.74
CA ASP A 828 -11.26 25.02 28.39
C ASP A 828 -10.64 26.39 28.14
N ASP A 829 -9.48 26.64 28.73
CA ASP A 829 -8.72 27.88 28.52
C ASP A 829 -7.94 27.87 27.18
N VAL A 830 -7.65 26.69 26.63
CA VAL A 830 -6.83 26.54 25.42
C VAL A 830 -7.62 26.10 24.19
N ILE A 831 -8.67 25.30 24.36
CA ILE A 831 -9.55 24.85 23.27
C ILE A 831 -10.95 25.43 23.46
N HIS A 832 -11.42 26.11 22.43
CA HIS A 832 -12.75 26.65 22.41
C HIS A 832 -13.55 26.07 21.23
N VAL A 833 -14.72 25.50 21.53
CA VAL A 833 -15.65 24.95 20.54
C VAL A 833 -16.87 25.86 20.48
N TYR A 834 -17.05 26.55 19.38
CA TYR A 834 -18.11 27.53 19.20
C TYR A 834 -19.16 27.05 18.20
N ASP A 835 -20.43 27.02 18.60
CA ASP A 835 -21.55 26.85 17.67
C ASP A 835 -21.87 28.22 17.02
N VAL A 836 -21.55 28.34 15.73
CA VAL A 836 -21.76 29.55 14.92
C VAL A 836 -22.94 29.38 13.95
N SER A 837 -23.69 28.29 14.04
CA SER A 837 -24.82 28.00 13.14
C SER A 837 -25.91 29.10 13.14
N ARG A 838 -26.08 29.79 14.27
CA ARG A 838 -27.03 30.89 14.44
C ARG A 838 -26.46 32.24 14.03
N CYS A 839 -25.14 32.35 13.86
CA CYS A 839 -24.47 33.63 13.51
C CYS A 839 -24.41 33.88 12.02
N LYS A 840 -25.01 33.00 11.18
CA LYS A 840 -24.92 33.04 9.70
C LYS A 840 -23.47 33.08 9.21
N CYS A 841 -22.60 32.28 9.86
CA CYS A 841 -21.20 32.19 9.49
C CYS A 841 -21.07 31.53 8.10
N GLU A 842 -20.48 32.25 7.15
CA GLU A 842 -20.33 31.81 5.76
C GLU A 842 -18.87 31.92 5.31
N LEU A 843 -18.43 30.92 4.57
CA LEU A 843 -17.12 30.83 3.95
C LEU A 843 -17.26 31.06 2.45
N PHE A 844 -16.42 31.92 1.90
CA PHE A 844 -16.25 32.14 0.46
C PHE A 844 -14.75 32.00 0.16
N ASN A 845 -14.37 31.06 -0.69
CA ASN A 845 -13.02 30.90 -1.17
C ASN A 845 -13.01 30.87 -2.69
N ASP A 846 -12.34 31.87 -3.28
CA ASP A 846 -12.09 31.93 -4.72
C ASP A 846 -10.59 31.71 -4.99
N ILE A 847 -10.23 30.52 -5.40
CA ILE A 847 -8.84 30.14 -5.69
C ILE A 847 -8.27 30.92 -6.88
N ARG A 848 -9.10 31.32 -7.87
CA ARG A 848 -8.62 32.04 -9.05
C ARG A 848 -8.10 33.42 -8.72
N ASN A 849 -8.81 34.12 -7.83
CA ASN A 849 -8.45 35.43 -7.34
C ASN A 849 -7.64 35.37 -6.04
N GLU A 850 -7.28 34.15 -5.61
CA GLU A 850 -6.58 33.88 -4.35
C GLU A 850 -7.24 34.57 -3.15
N HIS A 851 -8.57 34.70 -3.13
CA HIS A 851 -9.31 35.47 -2.14
C HIS A 851 -10.20 34.57 -1.29
N LEU A 852 -9.97 34.61 0.03
CA LEU A 852 -10.78 33.94 1.04
C LEU A 852 -11.46 34.98 1.93
N LEU A 853 -12.74 34.77 2.19
CA LEU A 853 -13.54 35.57 3.10
C LEU A 853 -14.39 34.65 3.99
N ILE A 854 -14.32 34.85 5.30
CA ILE A 854 -15.19 34.21 6.28
C ILE A 854 -15.93 35.31 7.03
N THR A 855 -17.26 35.25 6.99
CA THR A 855 -18.17 36.20 7.65
C THR A 855 -18.75 35.57 8.92
N ILE A 856 -19.16 36.42 9.89
CA ILE A 856 -19.83 36.01 11.12
C ILE A 856 -20.86 37.04 11.57
#